data_d598a67a2f252f3d181daa789545fbd4
#
_entry.id   d598a67a2f252f3d181daa789545fbd4
#
_cell.length_a   1.000
_cell.length_b   1.000
_cell.length_c   1.000
_cell.angle_alpha   90.00
_cell.angle_beta   90.00
_cell.angle_gamma   90.00
#
_symmetry.space_group_name_H-M   'P 1'
#
loop_
_entity.id
_entity.type
_entity.pdbx_description
1 polymer ?
#
loop_
_entity_poly.entity_id
_entity_poly.type
_entity_poly.pdbx_seq_one_letter_code
_entity_poly.pdbx_strand_id
1 'polypeptide(L)'
;MTRMKTSSLCLAVAAVVTLLFTGCKKEEAAPPGGKPGAAKGAVLTEPPLVSDCTPGTRGGRLVIATFGDPKTFNPITENESSSRDIIRLLFVSLVDFDWQSEQVKPGLAHAWSVEPDGKTWTFKLRKGVKWSDGQPLTADDVVFTWNDVIYNPHIINVTRDLFTIDGKIFAVSKVDDLTVRVVTPDIYAPFVEYFGGVAILPKHKLAQAVAEKKFESTYGINTPPEQLVGSGPYKLKQYKAGEFTLLERNPLYFVQDKTGTQLPYLDNLIYSVVPDMSAMSLRFLSGESDIHENVRPDEYERFKAGADSGKFKLESLGVGPERAFFWFNLNTNAAAQLQFSVDVPGAEVVVEKRKLQKLPDLKRVFMGALDVSLKAGAGPEQKKTITITPGAALPITVKFDGATLTIKDPANAATVVAKLLVDAKKMRWFANTKFRQAMQHAVDRPSIIKSIYASRAELAHGYNSPALKRWHNSAVPQYAYDPARARALLKEIGIEDRNGDGTLEDAQGNLIEFELNTNVGNNVREKVAIFVQSDLKKLGIKLNFRPVDFNALVTKIDDTFDYDCILLGLGGGGTDPASSLNVLKSDGFTHFWFPMQKRPATAWEARVDKLMNDQLKTLKFEERKALYDEVQSILSTELPFIYTVAQHNFAAYRADLGNVRPTVLSSYRVTWNAEELYLKKK
;
A
#
# COMPACT_ATOMS: atom_id res chain seq x y z
N MET A 1 -45.37 0.69 -50.36
CA MET A 1 -46.46 0.94 -49.41
C MET A 1 -46.08 0.21 -48.12
N THR A 2 -45.73 0.78 -46.99
CA THR A 2 -46.24 1.95 -46.29
C THR A 2 -45.09 2.54 -45.47
N ARG A 3 -44.90 3.85 -45.53
CA ARG A 3 -44.05 4.65 -44.65
C ARG A 3 -44.61 4.65 -43.23
N MET A 4 -43.78 4.47 -42.23
CA MET A 4 -44.08 4.93 -40.87
C MET A 4 -42.93 5.75 -40.30
N LYS A 5 -43.36 6.90 -39.79
CA LYS A 5 -42.60 8.08 -39.39
C LYS A 5 -41.69 7.83 -38.17
N THR A 6 -40.44 8.21 -38.28
CA THR A 6 -39.56 8.55 -37.17
C THR A 6 -39.70 10.05 -36.89
N SER A 7 -40.26 10.42 -35.79
CA SER A 7 -40.08 11.76 -35.20
C SER A 7 -40.32 11.72 -33.68
N SER A 8 -39.44 12.41 -32.97
CA SER A 8 -39.59 12.86 -31.59
C SER A 8 -39.16 11.90 -30.49
N LEU A 9 -37.84 11.83 -30.25
CA LEU A 9 -37.30 11.63 -28.89
C LEU A 9 -35.90 12.25 -28.77
N CYS A 10 -35.76 13.53 -29.02
CA CYS A 10 -34.54 14.30 -28.78
C CYS A 10 -34.85 15.71 -28.30
N LEU A 11 -35.65 15.83 -27.22
CA LEU A 11 -35.91 17.15 -26.59
C LEU A 11 -36.45 16.99 -25.15
N ALA A 12 -35.71 16.25 -24.30
CA ALA A 12 -36.07 16.15 -22.87
C ALA A 12 -34.87 16.03 -21.91
N VAL A 13 -33.63 16.28 -22.36
CA VAL A 13 -32.45 16.23 -21.46
C VAL A 13 -31.78 17.60 -21.26
N ALA A 14 -32.23 18.64 -21.95
CA ALA A 14 -31.64 19.99 -21.84
C ALA A 14 -32.33 20.93 -20.82
N ALA A 15 -33.33 20.47 -20.07
CA ALA A 15 -34.17 21.36 -19.21
C ALA A 15 -33.99 21.14 -17.69
N VAL A 16 -33.09 20.27 -17.22
CA VAL A 16 -32.92 20.00 -15.78
C VAL A 16 -31.62 20.58 -15.20
N VAL A 17 -30.74 21.17 -16.00
CA VAL A 17 -29.44 21.72 -15.51
C VAL A 17 -29.53 23.24 -15.24
N THR A 18 -30.62 23.93 -15.52
CA THR A 18 -30.72 25.41 -15.41
C THR A 18 -31.52 25.93 -14.21
N LEU A 19 -31.88 25.09 -13.23
CA LEU A 19 -32.75 25.49 -12.13
C LEU A 19 -32.14 25.39 -10.72
N LEU A 20 -30.80 25.43 -10.59
CA LEU A 20 -30.10 25.47 -9.29
C LEU A 20 -29.20 26.70 -9.07
N PHE A 21 -29.37 27.77 -9.85
CA PHE A 21 -28.59 29.01 -9.68
C PHE A 21 -29.48 30.28 -9.55
N THR A 22 -30.53 30.25 -8.76
CA THR A 22 -31.19 31.49 -8.36
C THR A 22 -31.63 31.42 -6.92
N GLY A 23 -30.82 32.04 -6.05
CA GLY A 23 -31.18 32.17 -4.63
C GLY A 23 -30.06 32.71 -3.73
N CYS A 24 -29.25 33.64 -4.20
CA CYS A 24 -28.42 34.46 -3.29
C CYS A 24 -29.11 35.80 -3.08
N LYS A 25 -29.76 35.99 -1.93
CA LYS A 25 -30.10 37.33 -1.40
C LYS A 25 -28.82 38.11 -1.13
N LYS A 26 -28.73 39.33 -1.65
CA LYS A 26 -27.76 40.33 -1.25
C LYS A 26 -27.94 40.64 0.24
N GLU A 27 -26.95 40.37 1.05
CA GLU A 27 -26.75 41.01 2.34
C GLU A 27 -25.95 42.30 2.16
N GLU A 28 -26.45 43.36 2.81
CA GLU A 28 -25.84 44.69 2.77
C GLU A 28 -24.45 44.74 3.40
N ALA A 29 -23.58 45.52 2.80
CA ALA A 29 -22.25 45.77 3.27
C ALA A 29 -22.22 46.55 4.58
N ALA A 30 -21.58 45.99 5.60
CA ALA A 30 -21.18 46.70 6.81
C ALA A 30 -19.91 47.54 6.57
N PRO A 31 -19.74 48.65 7.30
CA PRO A 31 -18.70 49.65 7.00
C PRO A 31 -17.29 49.19 7.33
N PRO A 32 -16.23 49.75 6.68
CA PRO A 32 -14.83 49.36 6.90
C PRO A 32 -14.26 50.08 8.13
N GLY A 33 -13.82 49.29 9.10
CA GLY A 33 -13.10 49.87 10.23
C GLY A 33 -12.88 48.92 11.40
N GLY A 34 -12.08 47.87 11.21
CA GLY A 34 -11.59 47.08 12.31
C GLY A 34 -10.16 46.59 11.99
N LYS A 35 -9.16 46.99 12.79
CA LYS A 35 -7.83 46.46 12.74
C LYS A 35 -7.87 44.92 12.76
N PRO A 36 -6.99 44.18 12.02
CA PRO A 36 -7.00 42.73 12.07
C PRO A 36 -6.69 42.28 13.50
N GLY A 37 -7.73 41.78 14.17
CA GLY A 37 -7.57 41.11 15.44
C GLY A 37 -6.68 39.90 15.29
N ALA A 38 -5.65 39.80 16.11
CA ALA A 38 -4.79 38.62 16.22
C ALA A 38 -5.67 37.36 16.31
N ALA A 39 -5.44 36.40 15.44
CA ALA A 39 -6.14 35.13 15.41
C ALA A 39 -5.99 34.45 16.78
N LYS A 40 -7.05 34.44 17.58
CA LYS A 40 -7.12 33.65 18.81
C LYS A 40 -7.06 32.16 18.40
N GLY A 41 -5.99 31.47 18.78
CA GLY A 41 -6.03 30.02 18.79
C GLY A 41 -4.85 29.24 18.21
N ALA A 42 -3.64 29.83 18.09
CA ALA A 42 -2.47 29.01 17.82
C ALA A 42 -2.24 28.02 18.96
N VAL A 43 -2.16 26.73 18.65
CA VAL A 43 -1.76 25.70 19.62
C VAL A 43 -0.28 25.89 19.84
N LEU A 44 0.10 26.54 20.95
CA LEU A 44 1.49 26.72 21.32
C LEU A 44 2.00 25.42 21.92
N THR A 45 2.96 24.80 21.24
CA THR A 45 3.70 23.65 21.75
C THR A 45 5.06 24.06 22.32
N GLU A 46 5.58 23.30 23.24
CA GLU A 46 6.89 23.50 23.85
C GLU A 46 7.78 22.26 23.66
N PRO A 47 8.91 22.37 22.94
CA PRO A 47 9.27 23.47 22.05
C PRO A 47 8.37 23.56 20.80
N PRO A 48 8.23 24.72 20.16
CA PRO A 48 7.42 24.84 18.96
C PRO A 48 8.01 24.03 17.80
N LEU A 49 7.14 23.52 16.90
CA LEU A 49 7.57 22.95 15.61
C LEU A 49 7.36 24.00 14.54
N VAL A 50 8.50 24.51 14.02
CA VAL A 50 8.51 25.56 12.99
C VAL A 50 8.95 24.94 11.67
N SER A 51 8.10 25.02 10.65
CA SER A 51 8.45 24.63 9.29
C SER A 51 9.42 25.63 8.65
N ASP A 52 10.33 25.11 7.85
CA ASP A 52 11.27 25.90 7.04
C ASP A 52 10.65 26.51 5.78
N CYS A 53 9.36 26.30 5.54
CA CYS A 53 8.66 26.81 4.36
C CYS A 53 8.68 28.34 4.28
N THR A 54 8.52 28.86 3.06
CA THR A 54 8.26 30.28 2.86
C THR A 54 6.88 30.62 3.43
N PRO A 55 6.76 31.69 4.26
CA PRO A 55 5.46 32.09 4.78
C PRO A 55 4.45 32.33 3.66
N GLY A 56 3.30 31.67 3.79
CA GLY A 56 2.22 31.68 2.82
C GLY A 56 0.97 32.43 3.32
N THR A 57 -0.08 32.39 2.54
CA THR A 57 -1.37 32.99 2.88
C THR A 57 -2.39 31.88 3.14
N ARG A 58 -3.17 32.04 4.22
CA ARG A 58 -4.28 31.13 4.54
C ARG A 58 -5.43 31.30 3.57
N GLY A 59 -6.12 30.20 3.31
CA GLY A 59 -7.37 30.15 2.55
C GLY A 59 -7.26 29.33 1.28
N GLY A 60 -8.41 29.02 0.73
CA GLY A 60 -8.53 28.32 -0.54
C GLY A 60 -8.60 26.79 -0.40
N ARG A 61 -8.72 26.15 -1.55
CA ARG A 61 -8.84 24.71 -1.66
C ARG A 61 -8.00 24.18 -2.82
N LEU A 62 -7.62 22.91 -2.73
CA LEU A 62 -7.06 22.15 -3.86
C LEU A 62 -7.94 20.95 -4.17
N VAL A 63 -8.10 20.67 -5.46
CA VAL A 63 -8.75 19.48 -5.98
C VAL A 63 -7.68 18.58 -6.59
N ILE A 64 -7.61 17.33 -6.12
CA ILE A 64 -6.68 16.30 -6.56
C ILE A 64 -7.51 15.16 -7.13
N ALA A 65 -7.33 14.83 -8.41
CA ALA A 65 -7.96 13.66 -8.98
C ALA A 65 -7.22 12.40 -8.48
N THR A 66 -7.97 11.43 -7.98
CA THR A 66 -7.46 10.15 -7.50
C THR A 66 -8.12 8.98 -8.20
N PHE A 67 -7.39 7.89 -8.32
CA PHE A 67 -7.82 6.67 -8.95
C PHE A 67 -8.02 5.59 -7.87
N GLY A 68 -9.27 5.35 -7.54
CA GLY A 68 -9.69 4.42 -6.50
C GLY A 68 -10.21 5.09 -5.22
N ASP A 69 -11.21 4.47 -4.64
CA ASP A 69 -11.80 4.86 -3.36
C ASP A 69 -10.97 4.32 -2.19
N PRO A 70 -10.86 5.05 -1.07
CA PRO A 70 -10.30 4.49 0.16
C PRO A 70 -11.17 3.34 0.68
N LYS A 71 -10.53 2.31 1.19
CA LYS A 71 -11.20 1.18 1.88
C LYS A 71 -11.40 1.44 3.37
N THR A 72 -10.55 2.27 3.93
CA THR A 72 -10.54 2.58 5.37
C THR A 72 -9.86 3.92 5.62
N PHE A 73 -10.12 4.51 6.78
CA PHE A 73 -9.37 5.63 7.32
C PHE A 73 -8.54 5.21 8.55
N ASN A 74 -8.43 3.90 8.83
CA ASN A 74 -7.67 3.36 9.94
C ASN A 74 -6.20 3.14 9.52
N PRO A 75 -5.22 3.84 10.15
CA PRO A 75 -3.82 3.80 9.73
C PRO A 75 -3.11 2.48 10.04
N ILE A 76 -3.71 1.58 10.80
CA ILE A 76 -3.08 0.31 11.17
C ILE A 76 -3.57 -0.85 10.30
N THR A 77 -4.82 -0.78 9.84
CA THR A 77 -5.41 -1.84 9.01
C THR A 77 -5.35 -1.55 7.52
N GLU A 78 -4.87 -0.35 7.13
CA GLU A 78 -4.68 0.00 5.72
C GLU A 78 -3.55 -0.82 5.08
N ASN A 79 -3.74 -1.22 3.83
CA ASN A 79 -2.74 -1.95 3.05
C ASN A 79 -2.69 -1.52 1.58
N GLU A 80 -3.34 -0.39 1.23
CA GLU A 80 -3.41 0.10 -0.15
C GLU A 80 -3.28 1.63 -0.24
N SER A 81 -2.96 2.14 -1.45
CA SER A 81 -2.58 3.54 -1.65
C SER A 81 -3.72 4.54 -1.49
N SER A 82 -4.94 4.22 -1.95
CA SER A 82 -6.07 5.15 -1.92
C SER A 82 -6.50 5.51 -0.49
N SER A 83 -6.42 4.57 0.45
CA SER A 83 -6.61 4.86 1.88
C SER A 83 -5.45 5.69 2.44
N ARG A 84 -4.20 5.32 2.09
CA ARG A 84 -3.00 6.00 2.58
C ARG A 84 -2.91 7.45 2.12
N ASP A 85 -3.41 7.78 0.92
CA ASP A 85 -3.48 9.15 0.38
C ASP A 85 -4.20 10.11 1.33
N ILE A 86 -5.20 9.61 2.04
CA ILE A 86 -6.00 10.37 3.01
C ILE A 86 -5.42 10.28 4.42
N ILE A 87 -5.12 9.06 4.88
CA ILE A 87 -4.71 8.76 6.25
C ILE A 87 -3.47 9.56 6.68
N ARG A 88 -2.46 9.70 5.79
CA ARG A 88 -1.23 10.47 6.06
C ARG A 88 -1.48 11.93 6.43
N LEU A 89 -2.64 12.49 6.08
CA LEU A 89 -3.04 13.86 6.39
C LEU A 89 -3.86 13.95 7.67
N LEU A 90 -4.36 12.82 8.19
CA LEU A 90 -5.21 12.78 9.38
C LEU A 90 -4.44 12.53 10.68
N PHE A 91 -3.24 11.93 10.61
CA PHE A 91 -2.46 11.53 11.78
C PHE A 91 -1.02 12.04 11.70
N VAL A 92 -0.40 12.24 12.88
CA VAL A 92 1.03 12.51 13.00
C VAL A 92 1.75 11.31 13.62
N SER A 93 3.07 11.31 13.45
CA SER A 93 4.02 10.33 13.99
C SER A 93 5.02 11.01 14.93
N LEU A 94 5.86 10.22 15.61
CA LEU A 94 6.89 10.75 16.49
C LEU A 94 7.91 11.59 15.74
N VAL A 95 8.28 11.15 14.53
CA VAL A 95 9.19 11.87 13.63
C VAL A 95 8.55 12.00 12.26
N ASP A 96 9.01 12.96 11.47
CA ASP A 96 8.64 13.14 10.07
C ASP A 96 9.83 12.82 9.16
N PHE A 97 9.59 12.64 7.88
CA PHE A 97 10.62 12.36 6.88
C PHE A 97 10.59 13.39 5.75
N ASP A 98 11.68 14.11 5.58
CA ASP A 98 11.83 15.05 4.47
C ASP A 98 12.32 14.32 3.22
N TRP A 99 11.43 14.17 2.24
CA TRP A 99 11.69 13.43 1.01
C TRP A 99 12.71 14.08 0.06
N GLN A 100 13.00 15.39 0.22
CA GLN A 100 14.03 16.03 -0.59
C GLN A 100 15.44 15.84 -0.03
N SER A 101 15.57 15.97 1.30
CA SER A 101 16.86 15.77 1.97
C SER A 101 17.12 14.31 2.37
N GLU A 102 16.13 13.44 2.30
CA GLU A 102 16.16 12.05 2.80
C GLU A 102 16.57 11.98 4.28
N GLN A 103 16.10 12.95 5.09
CA GLN A 103 16.42 13.05 6.51
C GLN A 103 15.19 12.92 7.39
N VAL A 104 15.37 12.22 8.50
CA VAL A 104 14.37 12.21 9.59
C VAL A 104 14.37 13.59 10.26
N LYS A 105 13.18 14.15 10.45
CA LYS A 105 12.92 15.41 11.13
C LYS A 105 12.07 15.21 12.39
N PRO A 106 12.18 16.11 13.39
CA PRO A 106 11.27 16.11 14.52
C PRO A 106 9.81 16.28 14.08
N GLY A 107 8.94 15.42 14.64
CA GLY A 107 7.49 15.51 14.52
C GLY A 107 6.85 15.78 15.88
N LEU A 108 6.02 14.83 16.37
CA LEU A 108 5.49 14.87 17.74
C LEU A 108 6.62 14.83 18.80
N ALA A 109 7.66 14.04 18.56
CA ALA A 109 8.86 14.08 19.37
C ALA A 109 9.76 15.24 18.91
N HIS A 110 10.20 16.06 19.87
CA HIS A 110 11.16 17.14 19.59
C HIS A 110 12.61 16.69 19.70
N ALA A 111 12.87 15.59 20.41
CA ALA A 111 14.19 15.01 20.61
C ALA A 111 14.09 13.51 20.86
N TRP A 112 15.15 12.80 20.52
CA TRP A 112 15.34 11.39 20.87
C TRP A 112 16.81 11.11 21.13
N SER A 113 17.06 10.05 21.90
CA SER A 113 18.40 9.57 22.19
C SER A 113 18.42 8.05 22.27
N VAL A 114 19.62 7.47 22.07
CA VAL A 114 19.88 6.03 22.26
C VAL A 114 20.96 5.87 23.32
N GLU A 115 20.78 4.88 24.18
CA GLU A 115 21.80 4.51 25.18
C GLU A 115 22.99 3.79 24.49
N PRO A 116 24.16 3.66 25.17
CA PRO A 116 25.35 3.00 24.59
C PRO A 116 25.14 1.55 24.16
N ASP A 117 24.08 0.89 24.65
CA ASP A 117 23.70 -0.46 24.25
C ASP A 117 23.16 -0.55 22.81
N GLY A 118 22.86 0.59 22.18
CA GLY A 118 22.29 0.69 20.84
C GLY A 118 20.85 0.18 20.71
N LYS A 119 20.20 -0.15 21.84
CA LYS A 119 18.88 -0.80 21.89
C LYS A 119 17.85 -0.05 22.72
N THR A 120 18.28 0.77 23.65
CA THR A 120 17.41 1.54 24.56
C THR A 120 17.26 2.96 24.04
N TRP A 121 16.06 3.30 23.57
CA TRP A 121 15.71 4.58 22.98
C TRP A 121 14.78 5.37 23.87
N THR A 122 14.95 6.69 23.88
CA THR A 122 14.06 7.61 24.60
C THR A 122 13.60 8.70 23.65
N PHE A 123 12.26 8.90 23.56
CA PHE A 123 11.64 10.00 22.82
C PHE A 123 11.05 11.02 23.79
N LYS A 124 11.29 12.30 23.55
CA LYS A 124 10.70 13.43 24.28
C LYS A 124 9.65 14.10 23.45
N LEU A 125 8.39 14.03 23.87
CA LEU A 125 7.25 14.59 23.16
C LEU A 125 7.12 16.09 23.39
N ARG A 126 6.53 16.79 22.44
CA ARG A 126 6.17 18.22 22.59
C ARG A 126 5.01 18.36 23.55
N LYS A 127 5.14 19.28 24.48
CA LYS A 127 4.04 19.63 25.39
C LYS A 127 2.99 20.45 24.64
N GLY A 128 1.70 20.24 24.93
CA GLY A 128 0.60 21.05 24.41
C GLY A 128 0.00 20.57 23.09
N VAL A 129 0.49 19.48 22.50
CA VAL A 129 -0.14 18.86 21.31
C VAL A 129 -1.52 18.33 21.69
N LYS A 130 -2.49 18.52 20.77
CA LYS A 130 -3.89 18.11 20.96
C LYS A 130 -4.39 17.28 19.79
N TRP A 131 -5.26 16.36 20.11
CA TRP A 131 -6.13 15.71 19.14
C TRP A 131 -7.13 16.70 18.53
N SER A 132 -7.74 16.35 17.39
CA SER A 132 -8.71 17.21 16.70
C SER A 132 -10.01 17.47 17.48
N ASP A 133 -10.28 16.70 18.53
CA ASP A 133 -11.38 16.91 19.49
C ASP A 133 -10.96 17.72 20.73
N GLY A 134 -9.71 18.18 20.80
CA GLY A 134 -9.19 19.04 21.87
C GLY A 134 -8.54 18.30 23.04
N GLN A 135 -8.64 16.96 23.11
CA GLN A 135 -7.96 16.18 24.14
C GLN A 135 -6.44 16.26 23.98
N PRO A 136 -5.65 16.21 25.07
CA PRO A 136 -4.19 16.22 24.99
C PRO A 136 -3.67 14.92 24.36
N LEU A 137 -2.62 15.03 23.54
CA LEU A 137 -1.84 13.92 23.04
C LEU A 137 -0.63 13.70 23.93
N THR A 138 -0.45 12.49 24.46
CA THR A 138 0.56 12.16 25.47
C THR A 138 1.27 10.83 25.16
N ALA A 139 2.22 10.48 26.01
CA ALA A 139 2.92 9.19 25.97
C ALA A 139 1.97 7.99 26.12
N ASP A 140 0.80 8.17 26.76
CA ASP A 140 -0.21 7.11 26.86
C ASP A 140 -0.75 6.70 25.47
N ASP A 141 -0.90 7.65 24.54
CA ASP A 141 -1.35 7.36 23.18
C ASP A 141 -0.30 6.58 22.39
N VAL A 142 0.98 6.91 22.60
CA VAL A 142 2.10 6.18 21.99
C VAL A 142 2.14 4.74 22.49
N VAL A 143 2.12 4.55 23.83
CA VAL A 143 2.14 3.21 24.43
C VAL A 143 0.93 2.39 24.00
N PHE A 144 -0.25 2.99 23.97
CA PHE A 144 -1.48 2.36 23.47
C PHE A 144 -1.33 1.90 22.02
N THR A 145 -0.83 2.79 21.15
CA THR A 145 -0.65 2.47 19.71
C THR A 145 0.20 1.22 19.54
N TRP A 146 1.28 1.10 20.29
CA TRP A 146 2.20 -0.03 20.17
C TRP A 146 1.72 -1.28 20.90
N ASN A 147 1.44 -1.18 22.19
CA ASN A 147 1.20 -2.37 23.02
C ASN A 147 -0.22 -2.93 22.84
N ASP A 148 -1.22 -2.03 22.75
CA ASP A 148 -2.62 -2.45 22.71
C ASP A 148 -3.14 -2.65 21.28
N VAL A 149 -2.50 -2.04 20.27
CA VAL A 149 -2.94 -2.14 18.88
C VAL A 149 -1.95 -2.90 18.01
N ILE A 150 -0.73 -2.40 17.78
CA ILE A 150 0.22 -3.01 16.84
C ILE A 150 0.64 -4.41 17.30
N TYR A 151 0.97 -4.57 18.58
CA TYR A 151 1.37 -5.85 19.14
C TYR A 151 0.21 -6.73 19.61
N ASN A 152 -1.03 -6.27 19.46
CA ASN A 152 -2.20 -7.07 19.77
C ASN A 152 -2.36 -8.21 18.75
N PRO A 153 -2.29 -9.49 19.19
CA PRO A 153 -2.36 -10.63 18.27
C PRO A 153 -3.72 -10.79 17.58
N HIS A 154 -4.76 -10.10 18.07
CA HIS A 154 -6.09 -10.12 17.47
C HIS A 154 -6.31 -9.05 16.40
N ILE A 155 -5.38 -8.13 16.21
CA ILE A 155 -5.46 -7.08 15.20
C ILE A 155 -4.48 -7.41 14.08
N ILE A 156 -5.02 -7.66 12.89
CA ILE A 156 -4.21 -7.93 11.70
C ILE A 156 -3.63 -6.61 11.20
N ASN A 157 -2.31 -6.56 11.11
CA ASN A 157 -1.62 -5.41 10.55
C ASN A 157 -0.24 -5.82 10.02
N VAL A 158 0.19 -5.12 8.97
CA VAL A 158 1.51 -5.32 8.32
C VAL A 158 2.65 -4.69 9.13
N THR A 159 2.33 -3.79 10.04
CA THR A 159 3.31 -3.00 10.79
C THR A 159 4.06 -3.86 11.80
N ARG A 160 3.40 -4.83 12.44
CA ARG A 160 3.98 -5.70 13.46
C ARG A 160 5.25 -6.43 12.99
N ASP A 161 5.24 -6.93 11.77
CA ASP A 161 6.34 -7.74 11.24
C ASP A 161 7.62 -6.92 11.11
N LEU A 162 7.50 -5.60 10.80
CA LEU A 162 8.63 -4.69 10.73
C LEU A 162 9.31 -4.47 12.09
N PHE A 163 8.57 -4.65 13.19
CA PHE A 163 9.01 -4.38 14.57
C PHE A 163 9.05 -5.64 15.43
N THR A 164 9.35 -6.75 14.77
CA THR A 164 9.59 -8.04 15.42
C THR A 164 10.96 -8.56 14.98
N ILE A 165 11.87 -8.77 15.93
CA ILE A 165 13.22 -9.30 15.68
C ILE A 165 13.33 -10.67 16.34
N ASP A 166 13.62 -11.71 15.57
CA ASP A 166 13.72 -13.10 16.03
C ASP A 166 12.50 -13.53 16.88
N GLY A 167 11.30 -13.15 16.44
CA GLY A 167 10.03 -13.45 17.11
C GLY A 167 9.75 -12.62 18.35
N LYS A 168 10.59 -11.63 18.68
CA LYS A 168 10.45 -10.76 19.86
C LYS A 168 10.04 -9.36 19.45
N ILE A 169 9.00 -8.83 20.11
CA ILE A 169 8.50 -7.45 19.93
C ILE A 169 9.36 -6.46 20.70
N PHE A 170 9.27 -5.19 20.33
CA PHE A 170 9.92 -4.09 21.08
C PHE A 170 9.12 -3.77 22.34
N ALA A 171 9.81 -3.53 23.45
CA ALA A 171 9.17 -3.14 24.71
C ALA A 171 8.98 -1.61 24.73
N VAL A 172 7.72 -1.16 24.63
CA VAL A 172 7.36 0.26 24.66
C VAL A 172 6.75 0.61 26.02
N SER A 173 7.29 1.64 26.68
CA SER A 173 6.86 2.06 28.01
C SER A 173 6.80 3.57 28.15
N LYS A 174 5.87 4.03 28.98
CA LYS A 174 5.76 5.42 29.43
C LYS A 174 6.71 5.64 30.58
N VAL A 175 7.52 6.71 30.52
CA VAL A 175 8.35 7.19 31.64
C VAL A 175 7.57 8.27 32.39
N ASP A 176 7.04 9.25 31.65
CA ASP A 176 6.14 10.29 32.15
C ASP A 176 5.19 10.68 30.98
N ASP A 177 4.33 11.70 31.17
CA ASP A 177 3.33 12.10 30.17
C ASP A 177 3.92 12.54 28.83
N LEU A 178 5.19 12.92 28.79
CA LEU A 178 5.89 13.43 27.62
C LEU A 178 7.13 12.63 27.23
N THR A 179 7.39 11.50 27.91
CA THR A 179 8.59 10.70 27.68
C THR A 179 8.22 9.23 27.45
N VAL A 180 8.64 8.71 26.31
CA VAL A 180 8.47 7.30 25.92
C VAL A 180 9.83 6.63 25.85
N ARG A 181 9.96 5.46 26.47
CA ARG A 181 11.12 4.58 26.38
C ARG A 181 10.80 3.36 25.56
N VAL A 182 11.71 2.99 24.66
CA VAL A 182 11.60 1.80 23.80
C VAL A 182 12.86 0.96 23.92
N VAL A 183 12.70 -0.33 24.20
CA VAL A 183 13.83 -1.27 24.24
C VAL A 183 13.63 -2.29 23.11
N THR A 184 14.56 -2.33 22.16
CA THR A 184 14.55 -3.30 21.07
C THR A 184 15.23 -4.60 21.51
N PRO A 185 14.80 -5.77 21.03
CA PRO A 185 15.43 -7.05 21.35
C PRO A 185 16.88 -7.14 20.91
N ASP A 186 17.21 -6.47 19.82
CA ASP A 186 18.55 -6.35 19.25
C ASP A 186 18.72 -4.97 18.61
N ILE A 187 19.91 -4.63 18.12
CA ILE A 187 20.13 -3.42 17.31
C ILE A 187 19.17 -3.44 16.12
N TYR A 188 18.51 -2.30 15.89
CA TYR A 188 17.62 -2.10 14.75
C TYR A 188 18.02 -0.80 14.05
N ALA A 189 18.84 -0.93 12.99
CA ALA A 189 19.50 0.20 12.34
C ALA A 189 18.52 1.31 11.84
N PRO A 190 17.36 1.00 11.22
CA PRO A 190 16.42 2.02 10.76
C PRO A 190 15.41 2.46 11.85
N PHE A 191 15.74 2.30 13.15
CA PHE A 191 14.80 2.47 14.26
C PHE A 191 14.06 3.80 14.23
N VAL A 192 14.78 4.91 14.15
CA VAL A 192 14.16 6.24 14.31
C VAL A 192 13.20 6.52 13.16
N GLU A 193 13.59 6.21 11.92
CA GLU A 193 12.78 6.44 10.72
C GLU A 193 11.49 5.60 10.76
N TYR A 194 11.64 4.30 10.99
CA TYR A 194 10.49 3.38 10.89
C TYR A 194 9.61 3.38 12.13
N PHE A 195 10.20 3.19 13.32
CA PHE A 195 9.43 3.22 14.55
C PHE A 195 8.81 4.59 14.80
N GLY A 196 9.62 5.64 14.60
CA GLY A 196 9.16 7.01 14.80
C GLY A 196 8.17 7.48 13.74
N GLY A 197 8.15 6.88 12.55
CA GLY A 197 7.24 7.21 11.44
C GLY A 197 5.85 6.58 11.54
N VAL A 198 5.57 5.76 12.54
CA VAL A 198 4.24 5.14 12.72
C VAL A 198 3.24 6.17 13.25
N ALA A 199 2.06 6.20 12.62
CA ALA A 199 0.95 7.06 13.04
C ALA A 199 0.51 6.74 14.48
N ILE A 200 0.38 7.77 15.32
CA ILE A 200 -0.08 7.63 16.70
C ILE A 200 -1.61 7.70 16.76
N LEU A 201 -2.20 6.86 17.59
CA LEU A 201 -3.65 6.65 17.72
C LEU A 201 -4.22 7.23 19.03
N PRO A 202 -5.45 7.80 19.01
CA PRO A 202 -6.10 8.36 20.19
C PRO A 202 -6.64 7.27 21.11
N LYS A 203 -5.92 7.00 22.23
CA LYS A 203 -6.31 6.01 23.24
C LYS A 203 -7.74 6.24 23.74
N HIS A 204 -8.09 7.48 24.05
CA HIS A 204 -9.41 7.84 24.61
C HIS A 204 -10.59 7.52 23.67
N LYS A 205 -10.33 7.39 22.35
CA LYS A 205 -11.35 7.02 21.35
C LYS A 205 -11.37 5.53 21.01
N LEU A 206 -10.21 4.89 21.00
CA LEU A 206 -10.08 3.56 20.42
C LEU A 206 -9.88 2.44 21.44
N ALA A 207 -9.54 2.75 22.71
CA ALA A 207 -9.28 1.74 23.72
C ALA A 207 -10.49 0.81 23.98
N GLN A 208 -11.70 1.36 23.99
CA GLN A 208 -12.90 0.54 24.13
C GLN A 208 -13.08 -0.43 22.97
N ALA A 209 -12.88 0.03 21.74
CA ALA A 209 -13.01 -0.82 20.55
C ALA A 209 -11.95 -1.94 20.53
N VAL A 210 -10.74 -1.66 21.03
CA VAL A 210 -9.70 -2.68 21.20
C VAL A 210 -10.15 -3.72 22.23
N ALA A 211 -10.64 -3.28 23.40
CA ALA A 211 -11.13 -4.18 24.45
C ALA A 211 -12.32 -5.04 23.99
N GLU A 212 -13.20 -4.47 23.15
CA GLU A 212 -14.34 -5.16 22.55
C GLU A 212 -13.98 -5.98 21.30
N LYS A 213 -12.70 -6.03 20.88
CA LYS A 213 -12.21 -6.69 19.65
C LYS A 213 -12.90 -6.19 18.37
N LYS A 214 -13.24 -4.90 18.35
CA LYS A 214 -13.88 -4.20 17.21
C LYS A 214 -12.95 -3.21 16.52
N PHE A 215 -11.67 -3.19 16.87
CA PHE A 215 -10.72 -2.19 16.36
C PHE A 215 -10.64 -2.16 14.83
N GLU A 216 -10.67 -3.32 14.17
CA GLU A 216 -10.56 -3.41 12.70
C GLU A 216 -11.73 -2.73 11.97
N SER A 217 -12.88 -2.58 12.62
CA SER A 217 -14.04 -1.87 12.07
C SER A 217 -14.06 -0.37 12.41
N THR A 218 -13.12 0.10 13.26
CA THR A 218 -13.02 1.52 13.59
C THR A 218 -12.40 2.30 12.44
N TYR A 219 -12.82 3.56 12.32
CA TYR A 219 -12.34 4.45 11.26
C TYR A 219 -12.51 3.89 9.85
N GLY A 220 -13.49 3.01 9.66
CA GLY A 220 -13.94 2.55 8.35
C GLY A 220 -14.61 3.68 7.56
N ILE A 221 -14.84 3.45 6.27
CA ILE A 221 -15.43 4.44 5.34
C ILE A 221 -16.83 4.93 5.75
N ASN A 222 -17.54 4.19 6.60
CA ASN A 222 -18.85 4.56 7.13
C ASN A 222 -18.76 5.27 8.50
N THR A 223 -17.56 5.52 9.01
CA THR A 223 -17.38 6.25 10.27
C THR A 223 -17.81 7.72 10.08
N PRO A 224 -18.73 8.25 10.90
CA PRO A 224 -19.08 9.66 10.86
C PRO A 224 -17.84 10.55 11.04
N PRO A 225 -17.64 11.59 10.22
CA PRO A 225 -16.44 12.43 10.26
C PRO A 225 -16.06 12.96 11.65
N GLU A 226 -17.07 13.33 12.45
CA GLU A 226 -16.89 13.84 13.82
C GLU A 226 -16.39 12.78 14.82
N GLN A 227 -16.51 11.50 14.48
CA GLN A 227 -16.00 10.40 15.29
C GLN A 227 -14.55 10.02 14.91
N LEU A 228 -14.09 10.47 13.75
CA LEU A 228 -12.72 10.24 13.30
C LEU A 228 -11.80 11.31 13.91
N VAL A 229 -11.18 10.97 15.03
CA VAL A 229 -10.26 11.85 15.76
C VAL A 229 -8.84 11.58 15.30
N GLY A 230 -8.21 12.61 14.75
CA GLY A 230 -6.83 12.58 14.28
C GLY A 230 -5.99 13.69 14.89
N SER A 231 -4.73 13.75 14.54
CA SER A 231 -3.74 14.74 15.02
C SER A 231 -3.03 15.46 13.87
N GLY A 232 -3.33 15.08 12.63
CA GLY A 232 -2.69 15.59 11.43
C GLY A 232 -3.11 17.00 11.02
N PRO A 233 -2.53 17.52 9.91
CA PRO A 233 -2.84 18.86 9.39
C PRO A 233 -4.29 19.03 8.94
N TYR A 234 -4.92 17.95 8.55
CA TYR A 234 -6.32 17.95 8.10
C TYR A 234 -7.14 16.94 8.90
N LYS A 235 -8.45 17.09 8.86
CA LYS A 235 -9.45 16.16 9.38
C LYS A 235 -10.49 15.85 8.32
N LEU A 236 -11.09 14.67 8.39
CA LEU A 236 -12.18 14.29 7.50
C LEU A 236 -13.37 15.20 7.73
N LYS A 237 -13.90 15.81 6.67
CA LYS A 237 -15.13 16.58 6.68
C LYS A 237 -16.29 15.83 6.05
N GLN A 238 -16.03 15.16 4.94
CA GLN A 238 -17.05 14.40 4.21
C GLN A 238 -16.39 13.34 3.35
N TYR A 239 -17.02 12.18 3.28
CA TYR A 239 -16.69 11.13 2.31
C TYR A 239 -17.99 10.77 1.56
N LYS A 240 -17.86 10.63 0.24
CA LYS A 240 -18.92 10.13 -0.64
C LYS A 240 -18.34 9.10 -1.58
N ALA A 241 -18.73 7.85 -1.37
CA ALA A 241 -18.19 6.71 -2.10
C ALA A 241 -18.31 6.88 -3.62
N GLY A 242 -17.25 6.60 -4.36
CA GLY A 242 -17.15 6.75 -5.81
C GLY A 242 -17.11 8.19 -6.32
N GLU A 243 -17.16 9.20 -5.43
CA GLU A 243 -17.18 10.60 -5.86
C GLU A 243 -16.00 11.39 -5.29
N PHE A 244 -15.91 11.53 -3.97
CA PHE A 244 -14.84 12.32 -3.34
C PHE A 244 -14.63 12.07 -1.86
N THR A 245 -13.42 12.44 -1.39
CA THR A 245 -13.11 12.66 0.02
C THR A 245 -12.73 14.12 0.22
N LEU A 246 -13.48 14.82 1.10
CA LEU A 246 -13.23 16.21 1.46
C LEU A 246 -12.55 16.27 2.84
N LEU A 247 -11.39 16.87 2.88
CA LEU A 247 -10.65 17.18 4.09
C LEU A 247 -10.75 18.69 4.39
N GLU A 248 -10.88 19.03 5.67
CA GLU A 248 -10.80 20.42 6.13
C GLU A 248 -9.59 20.61 7.05
N ARG A 249 -9.06 21.82 7.10
CA ARG A 249 -7.95 22.18 7.99
C ARG A 249 -8.25 21.83 9.44
N ASN A 250 -7.28 21.19 10.10
CA ASN A 250 -7.34 20.97 11.54
C ASN A 250 -6.89 22.25 12.28
N PRO A 251 -7.78 22.95 12.99
CA PRO A 251 -7.41 24.17 13.70
C PRO A 251 -6.53 23.93 14.92
N LEU A 252 -6.35 22.68 15.33
CA LEU A 252 -5.51 22.27 16.46
C LEU A 252 -4.16 21.67 16.01
N TYR A 253 -3.84 21.70 14.71
CA TYR A 253 -2.56 21.25 14.22
C TYR A 253 -1.43 22.16 14.75
N PHE A 254 -0.36 21.59 15.24
CA PHE A 254 0.61 22.27 16.10
C PHE A 254 1.83 22.85 15.36
N VAL A 255 1.92 22.65 14.04
CA VAL A 255 3.03 23.18 13.22
C VAL A 255 2.75 24.62 12.81
N GLN A 256 3.77 25.48 12.86
CA GLN A 256 3.70 26.85 12.42
C GLN A 256 4.84 27.18 11.45
N ASP A 257 4.68 28.26 10.68
CA ASP A 257 5.76 28.83 9.88
C ASP A 257 6.67 29.74 10.72
N LYS A 258 7.72 30.30 10.08
CA LYS A 258 8.69 31.22 10.70
C LYS A 258 8.08 32.53 11.22
N THR A 259 6.86 32.88 10.79
CA THR A 259 6.13 34.08 11.27
C THR A 259 5.17 33.75 12.41
N GLY A 260 5.06 32.48 12.81
CA GLY A 260 4.12 32.01 13.81
C GLY A 260 2.73 31.73 13.24
N THR A 261 2.54 31.76 11.91
CA THR A 261 1.28 31.37 11.28
C THR A 261 1.13 29.85 11.34
N GLN A 262 0.08 29.38 11.98
CA GLN A 262 -0.22 27.96 12.08
C GLN A 262 -0.55 27.36 10.70
N LEU A 263 0.02 26.20 10.40
CA LEU A 263 -0.31 25.39 9.23
C LEU A 263 -1.54 24.50 9.50
N PRO A 264 -2.17 23.92 8.46
CA PRO A 264 -1.93 24.14 7.04
C PRO A 264 -2.48 25.49 6.55
N TYR A 265 -1.94 25.99 5.42
CA TYR A 265 -2.46 27.23 4.85
C TYR A 265 -3.80 27.04 4.15
N LEU A 266 -4.00 25.95 3.42
CA LEU A 266 -5.24 25.68 2.70
C LEU A 266 -6.36 25.29 3.65
N ASP A 267 -7.58 25.74 3.34
CA ASP A 267 -8.77 25.39 4.14
C ASP A 267 -9.25 23.97 3.85
N ASN A 268 -9.15 23.53 2.58
CA ASN A 268 -9.66 22.24 2.16
C ASN A 268 -8.77 21.55 1.12
N LEU A 269 -8.74 20.21 1.20
CA LEU A 269 -8.28 19.33 0.15
C LEU A 269 -9.44 18.43 -0.30
N ILE A 270 -9.62 18.28 -1.60
CA ILE A 270 -10.65 17.44 -2.20
C ILE A 270 -9.97 16.38 -3.05
N TYR A 271 -10.08 15.13 -2.65
CA TYR A 271 -9.68 13.98 -3.45
C TYR A 271 -10.89 13.52 -4.26
N SER A 272 -10.90 13.82 -5.54
CA SER A 272 -12.01 13.50 -6.45
C SER A 272 -11.73 12.20 -7.18
N VAL A 273 -12.60 11.21 -6.99
CA VAL A 273 -12.45 9.88 -7.58
C VAL A 273 -12.76 9.93 -9.07
N VAL A 274 -11.89 9.29 -9.86
CA VAL A 274 -12.07 9.14 -11.31
C VAL A 274 -11.92 7.68 -11.72
N PRO A 275 -12.55 7.25 -12.83
CA PRO A 275 -12.59 5.84 -13.20
C PRO A 275 -11.25 5.30 -13.73
N ASP A 276 -10.39 6.15 -14.28
CA ASP A 276 -9.12 5.74 -14.89
C ASP A 276 -8.10 6.88 -14.97
N MET A 277 -6.88 6.53 -15.34
CA MET A 277 -5.77 7.48 -15.46
C MET A 277 -5.98 8.53 -16.60
N SER A 278 -6.73 8.20 -17.64
CA SER A 278 -7.01 9.17 -18.70
C SER A 278 -7.98 10.25 -18.22
N ALA A 279 -8.96 9.86 -17.41
CA ALA A 279 -9.87 10.81 -16.75
C ALA A 279 -9.13 11.75 -15.77
N MET A 280 -8.09 11.27 -15.06
CA MET A 280 -7.22 12.12 -14.25
C MET A 280 -6.57 13.22 -15.09
N SER A 281 -5.95 12.84 -16.22
CA SER A 281 -5.29 13.76 -17.12
C SER A 281 -6.27 14.79 -17.72
N LEU A 282 -7.45 14.34 -18.12
CA LEU A 282 -8.48 15.21 -18.67
C LEU A 282 -8.97 16.24 -17.66
N ARG A 283 -9.26 15.84 -16.42
CA ARG A 283 -9.67 16.75 -15.35
C ARG A 283 -8.63 17.81 -15.04
N PHE A 284 -7.36 17.43 -15.05
CA PHE A 284 -6.29 18.42 -14.83
C PHE A 284 -6.20 19.41 -15.99
N LEU A 285 -6.21 18.92 -17.24
CA LEU A 285 -6.10 19.77 -18.43
C LEU A 285 -7.32 20.67 -18.65
N SER A 286 -8.51 20.29 -18.17
CA SER A 286 -9.72 21.14 -18.14
C SER A 286 -9.72 22.15 -17.00
N GLY A 287 -8.81 22.01 -16.01
CA GLY A 287 -8.76 22.86 -14.83
C GLY A 287 -9.76 22.47 -13.71
N GLU A 288 -10.35 21.27 -13.81
CA GLU A 288 -11.23 20.71 -12.76
C GLU A 288 -10.44 20.11 -11.58
N SER A 289 -9.17 19.75 -11.78
CA SER A 289 -8.23 19.42 -10.72
C SER A 289 -7.00 20.33 -10.78
N ASP A 290 -6.41 20.55 -9.62
CA ASP A 290 -5.29 21.50 -9.43
C ASP A 290 -3.92 20.83 -9.48
N ILE A 291 -3.88 19.52 -9.25
CA ILE A 291 -2.64 18.71 -9.19
C ILE A 291 -2.86 17.38 -9.91
N HIS A 292 -1.85 16.97 -10.67
CA HIS A 292 -1.71 15.66 -11.26
C HIS A 292 -0.35 15.07 -10.86
N GLU A 293 -0.34 14.20 -9.86
CA GLU A 293 0.86 13.61 -9.26
C GLU A 293 1.63 12.68 -10.21
N ASN A 294 0.95 12.11 -11.21
CA ASN A 294 1.47 11.03 -12.03
C ASN A 294 1.10 11.21 -13.50
N VAL A 295 1.61 12.25 -14.15
CA VAL A 295 1.43 12.43 -15.60
C VAL A 295 2.09 11.28 -16.34
N ARG A 296 1.32 10.62 -17.20
CA ARG A 296 1.81 9.46 -17.95
C ARG A 296 2.90 9.85 -18.95
N PRO A 297 3.94 9.02 -19.14
CA PRO A 297 5.00 9.29 -20.10
C PRO A 297 4.52 9.50 -21.54
N ASP A 298 3.46 8.81 -21.98
CA ASP A 298 2.86 8.96 -23.31
C ASP A 298 2.08 10.28 -23.50
N GLU A 299 1.71 10.96 -22.40
CA GLU A 299 1.04 12.26 -22.43
C GLU A 299 2.00 13.46 -22.24
N TYR A 300 3.27 13.19 -21.97
CA TYR A 300 4.24 14.23 -21.64
C TYR A 300 4.24 15.41 -22.61
N GLU A 301 4.24 15.17 -23.93
CA GLU A 301 4.29 16.26 -24.92
C GLU A 301 3.04 17.16 -24.87
N ARG A 302 1.89 16.56 -24.60
CA ARG A 302 0.63 17.31 -24.42
C ARG A 302 0.68 18.20 -23.18
N PHE A 303 1.19 17.66 -22.08
CA PHE A 303 1.37 18.43 -20.83
C PHE A 303 2.45 19.51 -20.99
N LYS A 304 3.55 19.18 -21.70
CA LYS A 304 4.61 20.14 -21.97
C LYS A 304 4.10 21.34 -22.75
N ALA A 305 3.32 21.14 -23.79
CA ALA A 305 2.71 22.23 -24.57
C ALA A 305 1.79 23.11 -23.69
N GLY A 306 1.04 22.53 -22.76
CA GLY A 306 0.26 23.28 -21.79
C GLY A 306 1.10 24.10 -20.83
N ALA A 307 2.16 23.51 -20.32
CA ALA A 307 3.10 24.19 -19.39
C ALA A 307 3.87 25.31 -20.10
N ASP A 308 4.34 25.08 -21.32
CA ASP A 308 5.03 26.09 -22.16
C ASP A 308 4.12 27.30 -22.45
N SER A 309 2.79 27.09 -22.53
CA SER A 309 1.81 28.18 -22.65
C SER A 309 1.49 28.90 -21.33
N GLY A 310 2.12 28.52 -20.23
CA GLY A 310 1.96 29.15 -18.90
C GLY A 310 0.70 28.75 -18.14
N LYS A 311 -0.08 27.76 -18.62
CA LYS A 311 -1.33 27.33 -17.97
C LYS A 311 -1.10 26.68 -16.59
N PHE A 312 0.00 25.93 -16.47
CA PHE A 312 0.38 25.20 -15.27
C PHE A 312 1.90 24.94 -15.25
N LYS A 313 2.42 24.35 -14.19
CA LYS A 313 3.80 23.85 -14.10
C LYS A 313 3.83 22.35 -14.39
N LEU A 314 4.88 21.91 -15.07
CA LEU A 314 5.19 20.51 -15.31
C LEU A 314 6.61 20.23 -14.84
N GLU A 315 6.76 19.26 -13.95
CA GLU A 315 8.06 18.83 -13.42
C GLU A 315 8.45 17.47 -14.03
N SER A 316 9.69 17.37 -14.46
CA SER A 316 10.31 16.11 -14.87
C SER A 316 11.22 15.65 -13.74
N LEU A 317 10.82 14.59 -13.06
CA LEU A 317 11.43 14.12 -11.81
C LEU A 317 12.44 13.00 -12.01
N GLY A 318 12.56 12.49 -13.25
CA GLY A 318 13.42 11.36 -13.57
C GLY A 318 12.82 10.02 -13.20
N VAL A 319 13.65 8.99 -13.10
CA VAL A 319 13.23 7.63 -12.73
C VAL A 319 12.73 7.60 -11.30
N GLY A 320 11.58 6.96 -11.07
CA GLY A 320 10.98 6.81 -9.74
C GLY A 320 11.44 5.56 -8.99
N PRO A 321 11.18 5.49 -7.68
CA PRO A 321 11.47 4.32 -6.87
C PRO A 321 10.49 3.19 -7.07
N GLU A 322 9.40 3.42 -7.80
CA GLU A 322 8.37 2.42 -8.05
C GLU A 322 8.93 1.24 -8.82
N ARG A 323 8.49 0.06 -8.46
CA ARG A 323 8.91 -1.21 -9.03
C ARG A 323 7.76 -1.77 -9.86
N ALA A 324 7.98 -2.03 -11.15
CA ALA A 324 7.01 -2.66 -12.03
C ALA A 324 7.52 -4.03 -12.46
N PHE A 325 6.75 -5.06 -12.17
CA PHE A 325 7.11 -6.45 -12.46
C PHE A 325 5.87 -7.33 -12.53
N PHE A 326 6.02 -8.52 -13.06
CA PHE A 326 5.06 -9.59 -12.85
C PHE A 326 5.73 -10.76 -12.14
N TRP A 327 4.92 -11.56 -11.45
CA TRP A 327 5.41 -12.72 -10.71
C TRP A 327 4.46 -13.90 -10.84
N PHE A 328 5.01 -15.07 -10.67
CA PHE A 328 4.28 -16.32 -10.63
C PHE A 328 3.93 -16.70 -9.20
N ASN A 329 2.78 -17.32 -9.02
CA ASN A 329 2.41 -17.93 -7.76
C ASN A 329 3.22 -19.22 -7.53
N LEU A 330 4.15 -19.19 -6.60
CA LEU A 330 4.99 -20.33 -6.23
C LEU A 330 4.47 -21.09 -5.01
N ASN A 331 3.23 -20.83 -4.61
CA ASN A 331 2.64 -21.38 -3.40
C ASN A 331 2.28 -22.86 -3.60
N THR A 332 3.05 -23.74 -2.97
CA THR A 332 2.86 -25.19 -3.02
C THR A 332 1.80 -25.70 -2.04
N ASN A 333 1.19 -24.83 -1.25
CA ASN A 333 0.19 -25.23 -0.29
C ASN A 333 -1.08 -25.74 -0.99
N ALA A 334 -1.68 -26.77 -0.40
CA ALA A 334 -3.05 -27.17 -0.70
C ALA A 334 -4.01 -26.48 0.27
N ALA A 335 -5.20 -26.14 -0.19
CA ALA A 335 -6.24 -25.53 0.61
C ALA A 335 -7.58 -26.18 0.35
N ALA A 336 -8.46 -26.14 1.34
CA ALA A 336 -9.85 -26.53 1.23
C ALA A 336 -10.76 -25.38 1.67
N GLN A 337 -11.96 -25.31 1.09
CA GLN A 337 -13.01 -24.39 1.54
C GLN A 337 -13.80 -25.11 2.63
N LEU A 338 -13.59 -24.74 3.88
CA LEU A 338 -14.22 -25.38 5.02
C LEU A 338 -15.18 -24.44 5.74
N GLN A 339 -16.30 -25.00 6.21
CA GLN A 339 -17.29 -24.30 7.02
C GLN A 339 -17.04 -24.59 8.49
N PHE A 340 -16.99 -23.51 9.27
CA PHE A 340 -16.81 -23.55 10.72
C PHE A 340 -18.13 -23.22 11.41
N SER A 341 -18.53 -24.02 12.38
CA SER A 341 -19.71 -23.80 13.20
C SER A 341 -19.44 -24.20 14.65
N VAL A 342 -20.13 -23.56 15.59
CA VAL A 342 -20.00 -23.83 17.04
C VAL A 342 -21.38 -24.08 17.59
N ASP A 343 -21.48 -25.02 18.55
CA ASP A 343 -22.71 -25.37 19.23
C ASP A 343 -23.18 -24.36 20.27
N VAL A 344 -22.33 -23.39 20.63
CA VAL A 344 -22.63 -22.31 21.58
C VAL A 344 -22.96 -21.01 20.84
N PRO A 345 -24.19 -20.46 20.98
CA PRO A 345 -24.54 -19.17 20.37
C PRO A 345 -23.66 -18.03 20.85
N GLY A 346 -23.24 -17.16 19.94
CA GLY A 346 -22.41 -15.99 20.25
C GLY A 346 -20.94 -16.30 20.56
N ALA A 347 -20.50 -17.54 20.39
CA ALA A 347 -19.07 -17.87 20.50
C ALA A 347 -18.25 -17.17 19.43
N GLU A 348 -17.07 -16.70 19.82
CA GLU A 348 -16.09 -16.13 18.91
C GLU A 348 -15.07 -17.18 18.50
N VAL A 349 -14.82 -17.31 17.19
CA VAL A 349 -13.83 -18.25 16.64
C VAL A 349 -12.79 -17.46 15.84
N VAL A 350 -11.52 -17.73 16.10
CA VAL A 350 -10.39 -17.20 15.34
C VAL A 350 -9.66 -18.38 14.69
N VAL A 351 -9.41 -18.27 13.39
CA VAL A 351 -8.70 -19.28 12.61
C VAL A 351 -7.52 -18.61 11.93
N GLU A 352 -6.30 -19.08 12.18
CA GLU A 352 -5.06 -18.51 11.61
C GLU A 352 -5.00 -16.97 11.82
N LYS A 353 -5.20 -16.52 13.05
CA LYS A 353 -5.22 -15.11 13.46
C LYS A 353 -6.39 -14.27 12.91
N ARG A 354 -7.32 -14.84 12.15
CA ARG A 354 -8.51 -14.15 11.60
C ARG A 354 -9.76 -14.56 12.34
N LYS A 355 -10.48 -13.60 12.91
CA LYS A 355 -11.80 -13.83 13.51
C LYS A 355 -12.83 -14.12 12.41
N LEU A 356 -13.61 -15.18 12.59
CA LEU A 356 -14.75 -15.46 11.74
C LEU A 356 -15.87 -14.47 12.05
N GLN A 357 -16.39 -13.81 11.01
CA GLN A 357 -17.33 -12.69 11.18
C GLN A 357 -18.74 -13.14 11.52
N LYS A 358 -19.14 -14.30 11.02
CA LYS A 358 -20.50 -14.84 11.19
C LYS A 358 -20.45 -16.37 11.17
N LEU A 359 -20.92 -16.99 12.22
CA LEU A 359 -20.98 -18.46 12.30
C LEU A 359 -22.39 -18.98 11.95
N PRO A 360 -22.53 -20.02 11.15
CA PRO A 360 -21.47 -20.75 10.46
C PRO A 360 -20.82 -19.90 9.36
N ASP A 361 -19.50 -19.96 9.25
CA ASP A 361 -18.72 -19.19 8.30
C ASP A 361 -17.89 -20.12 7.40
N LEU A 362 -17.70 -19.70 6.15
CA LEU A 362 -16.97 -20.44 5.13
C LEU A 362 -15.59 -19.80 4.95
N LYS A 363 -14.54 -20.58 5.17
CA LYS A 363 -13.16 -20.09 5.05
C LYS A 363 -12.28 -21.05 4.28
N ARG A 364 -11.40 -20.50 3.45
CA ARG A 364 -10.29 -21.24 2.86
C ARG A 364 -9.23 -21.48 3.92
N VAL A 365 -8.81 -22.73 4.05
CA VAL A 365 -7.85 -23.19 5.05
C VAL A 365 -6.74 -23.96 4.36
N PHE A 366 -5.49 -23.65 4.73
CA PHE A 366 -4.34 -24.42 4.27
C PHE A 366 -4.25 -25.76 4.99
N MET A 367 -3.73 -26.77 4.26
CA MET A 367 -3.50 -28.11 4.84
C MET A 367 -2.30 -28.05 5.79
N GLY A 368 -2.39 -28.82 6.85
CA GLY A 368 -1.36 -28.89 7.90
C GLY A 368 -1.85 -28.41 9.25
N ALA A 369 -0.94 -27.88 10.05
CA ALA A 369 -1.26 -27.32 11.37
C ALA A 369 -2.07 -26.04 11.23
N LEU A 370 -3.24 -26.01 11.88
CA LEU A 370 -4.18 -24.91 11.88
C LEU A 370 -4.40 -24.45 13.32
N ASP A 371 -4.08 -23.21 13.61
CA ASP A 371 -4.34 -22.61 14.91
C ASP A 371 -5.78 -22.11 14.98
N VAL A 372 -6.53 -22.63 15.94
CA VAL A 372 -7.91 -22.24 16.19
C VAL A 372 -8.03 -21.78 17.64
N SER A 373 -8.62 -20.62 17.85
CA SER A 373 -9.05 -20.20 19.18
C SER A 373 -10.55 -20.00 19.24
N LEU A 374 -11.12 -20.31 20.40
CA LEU A 374 -12.53 -20.19 20.68
C LEU A 374 -12.74 -19.49 22.03
N LYS A 375 -13.66 -18.52 22.05
CA LYS A 375 -14.15 -17.87 23.26
C LYS A 375 -15.67 -17.97 23.30
N ALA A 376 -16.20 -18.65 24.33
CA ALA A 376 -17.62 -18.79 24.57
C ALA A 376 -18.07 -17.79 25.66
N GLY A 377 -18.89 -16.83 25.32
CA GLY A 377 -19.42 -15.82 26.25
C GLY A 377 -18.34 -15.05 27.01
N ALA A 378 -18.48 -14.96 28.34
CA ALA A 378 -17.51 -14.28 29.23
C ALA A 378 -16.32 -15.17 29.62
N GLY A 379 -16.26 -16.42 29.15
CA GLY A 379 -15.18 -17.36 29.44
C GLY A 379 -13.83 -16.94 28.86
N PRO A 380 -12.72 -17.55 29.32
CA PRO A 380 -11.40 -17.31 28.75
C PRO A 380 -11.32 -17.81 27.30
N GLU A 381 -10.49 -17.17 26.49
CA GLU A 381 -10.15 -17.68 25.16
C GLU A 381 -9.30 -18.95 25.31
N GLN A 382 -9.71 -20.00 24.61
CA GLN A 382 -9.01 -21.27 24.56
C GLN A 382 -8.40 -21.46 23.19
N LYS A 383 -7.16 -21.95 23.12
CA LYS A 383 -6.40 -22.14 21.87
C LYS A 383 -6.09 -23.62 21.66
N LYS A 384 -6.21 -24.07 20.44
CA LYS A 384 -5.80 -25.41 20.00
C LYS A 384 -5.19 -25.35 18.61
N THR A 385 -4.14 -26.13 18.42
CA THR A 385 -3.61 -26.40 17.08
C THR A 385 -4.17 -27.74 16.63
N ILE A 386 -4.82 -27.76 15.48
CA ILE A 386 -5.36 -28.97 14.86
C ILE A 386 -4.65 -29.22 13.54
N THR A 387 -4.53 -30.46 13.13
CA THR A 387 -3.95 -30.80 11.83
C THR A 387 -5.06 -31.18 10.87
N ILE A 388 -5.15 -30.46 9.75
CA ILE A 388 -6.09 -30.77 8.67
C ILE A 388 -5.28 -31.34 7.50
N THR A 389 -5.61 -32.56 7.10
CA THR A 389 -4.94 -33.23 5.97
C THR A 389 -5.95 -33.54 4.86
N PRO A 390 -5.49 -33.58 3.59
CA PRO A 390 -6.34 -34.11 2.51
C PRO A 390 -6.82 -35.52 2.87
N GLY A 391 -8.10 -35.82 2.62
CA GLY A 391 -8.71 -37.10 2.94
C GLY A 391 -9.09 -37.29 4.42
N ALA A 392 -8.86 -36.32 5.30
CA ALA A 392 -9.34 -36.39 6.68
C ALA A 392 -10.85 -36.51 6.71
N ALA A 393 -11.37 -37.41 7.56
CA ALA A 393 -12.81 -37.67 7.71
C ALA A 393 -13.54 -36.40 8.23
N LEU A 394 -14.72 -36.14 7.71
CA LEU A 394 -15.58 -35.03 8.11
C LEU A 394 -16.85 -35.57 8.81
N PRO A 395 -17.44 -34.81 9.74
CA PRO A 395 -16.95 -33.52 10.27
C PRO A 395 -15.76 -33.69 11.23
N ILE A 396 -14.83 -32.74 11.20
CA ILE A 396 -13.77 -32.59 12.22
C ILE A 396 -14.40 -31.89 13.41
N THR A 397 -14.32 -32.49 14.59
CA THR A 397 -14.88 -31.96 15.82
C THR A 397 -13.76 -31.60 16.79
N VAL A 398 -13.69 -30.34 17.22
CA VAL A 398 -12.71 -29.88 18.18
C VAL A 398 -13.43 -29.45 19.46
N LYS A 399 -13.24 -30.22 20.53
CA LYS A 399 -13.84 -29.90 21.82
C LYS A 399 -13.03 -28.85 22.55
N PHE A 400 -13.69 -27.79 22.95
CA PHE A 400 -13.20 -26.79 23.91
C PHE A 400 -13.98 -26.95 25.22
N ASP A 401 -13.54 -26.32 26.28
CA ASP A 401 -14.27 -26.35 27.55
C ASP A 401 -15.60 -25.59 27.39
N GLY A 402 -16.71 -26.28 27.51
CA GLY A 402 -18.06 -25.74 27.35
C GLY A 402 -18.49 -25.46 25.89
N ALA A 403 -17.72 -25.84 24.88
CA ALA A 403 -18.10 -25.62 23.46
C ALA A 403 -17.46 -26.65 22.51
N THR A 404 -18.12 -26.89 21.40
CA THR A 404 -17.60 -27.75 20.32
C THR A 404 -17.57 -27.00 19.01
N LEU A 405 -16.37 -26.88 18.43
CA LEU A 405 -16.18 -26.40 17.06
C LEU A 405 -16.33 -27.56 16.09
N THR A 406 -17.21 -27.43 15.12
CA THR A 406 -17.40 -28.38 14.04
C THR A 406 -16.93 -27.78 12.72
N ILE A 407 -16.10 -28.52 11.99
CA ILE A 407 -15.55 -28.15 10.70
C ILE A 407 -16.10 -29.14 9.65
N LYS A 408 -16.70 -28.61 8.60
CA LYS A 408 -17.30 -29.36 7.48
C LYS A 408 -16.78 -28.82 6.15
N ASP A 409 -16.82 -29.68 5.13
CA ASP A 409 -16.68 -29.22 3.75
C ASP A 409 -18.10 -29.20 3.15
N PRO A 410 -18.63 -28.03 2.75
CA PRO A 410 -20.00 -27.96 2.20
C PRO A 410 -20.14 -28.65 0.84
N ALA A 411 -19.01 -28.86 0.13
CA ALA A 411 -18.97 -29.55 -1.16
C ALA A 411 -18.77 -31.07 -1.03
N ASN A 412 -18.28 -31.56 0.12
CA ASN A 412 -18.01 -32.96 0.36
C ASN A 412 -18.22 -33.33 1.84
N ALA A 413 -19.26 -34.11 2.11
CA ALA A 413 -19.63 -34.46 3.48
C ALA A 413 -18.72 -35.52 4.13
N ALA A 414 -17.96 -36.27 3.35
CA ALA A 414 -17.21 -37.45 3.83
C ALA A 414 -15.76 -37.12 4.23
N THR A 415 -15.03 -36.38 3.39
CA THR A 415 -13.61 -36.13 3.61
C THR A 415 -13.19 -34.72 3.14
N VAL A 416 -12.10 -34.22 3.69
CA VAL A 416 -11.51 -32.96 3.26
C VAL A 416 -10.94 -33.09 1.84
N VAL A 417 -11.53 -32.37 0.89
CA VAL A 417 -11.02 -32.26 -0.49
C VAL A 417 -10.17 -30.99 -0.62
N ALA A 418 -8.88 -31.15 -0.47
CA ALA A 418 -7.94 -30.06 -0.65
C ALA A 418 -7.49 -29.98 -2.12
N LYS A 419 -7.40 -28.75 -2.63
CA LYS A 419 -6.85 -28.44 -3.95
C LYS A 419 -5.56 -27.65 -3.79
N LEU A 420 -4.58 -27.93 -4.62
CA LEU A 420 -3.41 -27.06 -4.74
C LEU A 420 -3.88 -25.66 -5.17
N LEU A 421 -3.27 -24.63 -4.62
CA LEU A 421 -3.52 -23.24 -5.04
C LEU A 421 -3.11 -23.01 -6.50
N VAL A 422 -2.02 -23.64 -6.89
CA VAL A 422 -1.51 -23.65 -8.25
C VAL A 422 -1.55 -25.09 -8.78
N ASP A 423 -2.02 -25.29 -9.99
CA ASP A 423 -2.01 -26.60 -10.65
C ASP A 423 -0.59 -27.19 -10.64
N ALA A 424 -0.48 -28.47 -10.30
CA ALA A 424 0.81 -29.15 -10.16
C ALA A 424 1.67 -29.09 -11.43
N LYS A 425 1.07 -29.09 -12.63
CA LYS A 425 1.81 -28.89 -13.89
C LYS A 425 2.41 -27.50 -13.98
N LYS A 426 1.63 -26.45 -13.66
CA LYS A 426 2.08 -25.06 -13.66
C LYS A 426 3.14 -24.82 -12.59
N MET A 427 3.00 -25.44 -11.42
CA MET A 427 4.00 -25.35 -10.36
C MET A 427 5.37 -25.88 -10.82
N ARG A 428 5.44 -26.97 -11.59
CA ARG A 428 6.70 -27.47 -12.16
C ARG A 428 7.40 -26.44 -13.04
N TRP A 429 6.61 -25.63 -13.79
CA TRP A 429 7.17 -24.57 -14.63
C TRP A 429 7.57 -23.37 -13.78
N PHE A 430 6.66 -22.85 -12.98
CA PHE A 430 6.85 -21.60 -12.23
C PHE A 430 7.98 -21.68 -11.19
N ALA A 431 8.11 -22.82 -10.48
CA ALA A 431 9.15 -23.02 -9.50
C ALA A 431 10.55 -23.16 -10.13
N ASN A 432 10.66 -23.43 -11.43
CA ASN A 432 11.94 -23.58 -12.11
C ASN A 432 12.55 -22.23 -12.46
N THR A 433 13.74 -21.94 -11.94
CA THR A 433 14.46 -20.67 -12.20
C THR A 433 14.71 -20.43 -13.68
N LYS A 434 15.04 -21.48 -14.46
CA LYS A 434 15.26 -21.33 -15.92
C LYS A 434 13.97 -20.93 -16.65
N PHE A 435 12.80 -21.38 -16.19
CA PHE A 435 11.53 -20.91 -16.72
C PHE A 435 11.37 -19.40 -16.49
N ARG A 436 11.62 -18.93 -15.29
CA ARG A 436 11.53 -17.49 -14.97
C ARG A 436 12.57 -16.67 -15.72
N GLN A 437 13.79 -17.17 -15.85
CA GLN A 437 14.84 -16.55 -16.70
C GLN A 437 14.44 -16.51 -18.17
N ALA A 438 13.80 -17.56 -18.68
CA ALA A 438 13.28 -17.56 -20.05
C ALA A 438 12.21 -16.49 -20.23
N MET A 439 11.29 -16.32 -19.27
CA MET A 439 10.29 -15.23 -19.31
C MET A 439 10.94 -13.85 -19.31
N GLN A 440 12.00 -13.66 -18.53
CA GLN A 440 12.74 -12.40 -18.48
C GLN A 440 13.44 -12.07 -19.81
N HIS A 441 13.96 -13.09 -20.54
CA HIS A 441 14.52 -12.94 -21.89
C HIS A 441 13.46 -12.79 -23.00
N ALA A 442 12.25 -13.33 -22.79
CA ALA A 442 11.22 -13.38 -23.79
C ALA A 442 10.47 -12.04 -23.99
N VAL A 443 10.47 -11.17 -22.98
CA VAL A 443 9.74 -9.90 -23.01
C VAL A 443 10.57 -8.79 -23.66
N ASP A 444 10.07 -8.22 -24.76
CA ASP A 444 10.70 -7.10 -25.49
C ASP A 444 10.51 -5.77 -24.74
N ARG A 445 11.25 -5.62 -23.62
CA ARG A 445 11.24 -4.42 -22.81
C ARG A 445 11.69 -3.15 -23.56
N PRO A 446 12.68 -3.18 -24.47
CA PRO A 446 12.98 -2.04 -25.33
C PRO A 446 11.77 -1.52 -26.13
N SER A 447 11.01 -2.44 -26.73
CA SER A 447 9.78 -2.06 -27.46
C SER A 447 8.68 -1.53 -26.54
N ILE A 448 8.54 -2.08 -25.34
CA ILE A 448 7.66 -1.55 -24.29
C ILE A 448 8.06 -0.10 -23.94
N ILE A 449 9.34 0.18 -23.70
CA ILE A 449 9.85 1.53 -23.42
C ILE A 449 9.48 2.49 -24.56
N LYS A 450 9.75 2.09 -25.79
CA LYS A 450 9.48 2.91 -26.99
C LYS A 450 7.99 3.19 -27.18
N SER A 451 7.16 2.13 -27.12
CA SER A 451 5.76 2.20 -27.59
C SER A 451 4.78 2.63 -26.49
N ILE A 452 5.03 2.25 -25.23
CA ILE A 452 4.11 2.54 -24.11
C ILE A 452 4.58 3.76 -23.33
N TYR A 453 5.90 3.87 -23.10
CA TYR A 453 6.48 4.94 -22.30
C TYR A 453 7.06 6.09 -23.15
N ALA A 454 6.84 6.08 -24.46
CA ALA A 454 7.34 7.12 -25.37
C ALA A 454 8.85 7.39 -25.17
N SER A 455 9.64 6.36 -25.00
CA SER A 455 11.08 6.39 -24.67
C SER A 455 11.42 7.07 -23.34
N ARG A 456 10.45 7.20 -22.41
CA ARG A 456 10.62 7.81 -21.08
C ARG A 456 10.56 6.77 -19.96
N ALA A 457 11.40 5.76 -20.10
CA ALA A 457 11.63 4.73 -19.09
C ALA A 457 13.00 4.10 -19.33
N GLU A 458 13.52 3.41 -18.34
CA GLU A 458 14.77 2.64 -18.38
C GLU A 458 14.49 1.16 -18.15
N LEU A 459 15.41 0.29 -18.54
CA LEU A 459 15.31 -1.14 -18.23
C LEU A 459 15.46 -1.38 -16.73
N ALA A 460 14.53 -2.08 -16.12
CA ALA A 460 14.69 -2.56 -14.75
C ALA A 460 15.43 -3.92 -14.79
N HIS A 461 16.50 -4.05 -14.01
CA HIS A 461 17.32 -5.27 -13.93
C HIS A 461 17.25 -5.95 -12.56
N GLY A 462 16.74 -5.27 -11.55
CA GLY A 462 16.68 -5.77 -10.18
C GLY A 462 15.52 -5.15 -9.38
N TYR A 463 15.45 -5.58 -8.14
CA TYR A 463 14.37 -5.19 -7.24
C TYR A 463 14.37 -3.69 -6.93
N ASN A 464 15.53 -3.06 -6.78
CA ASN A 464 15.64 -1.64 -6.53
C ASN A 464 15.83 -0.84 -7.81
N SER A 465 14.98 0.19 -7.96
CA SER A 465 15.11 1.21 -9.00
C SER A 465 16.41 2.02 -8.84
N PRO A 466 17.01 2.52 -9.94
CA PRO A 466 18.13 3.48 -9.90
C PRO A 466 17.85 4.76 -9.10
N ALA A 467 16.58 5.11 -8.90
CA ALA A 467 16.20 6.25 -8.05
C ALA A 467 16.67 6.12 -6.60
N LEU A 468 16.75 4.90 -6.09
CA LEU A 468 17.23 4.59 -4.73
C LEU A 468 18.76 4.54 -4.70
N LYS A 469 19.42 5.61 -5.11
CA LYS A 469 20.88 5.70 -5.39
C LYS A 469 21.77 5.03 -4.34
N ARG A 470 21.47 5.24 -3.05
CA ARG A 470 22.27 4.69 -1.94
C ARG A 470 22.21 3.16 -1.88
N TRP A 471 21.05 2.59 -2.22
CA TRP A 471 20.75 1.16 -2.07
C TRP A 471 20.69 0.39 -3.39
N HIS A 472 20.74 1.09 -4.52
CA HIS A 472 20.73 0.43 -5.83
C HIS A 472 22.02 -0.35 -6.05
N ASN A 473 21.88 -1.60 -6.53
CA ASN A 473 22.99 -2.44 -7.00
C ASN A 473 22.97 -2.52 -8.53
N SER A 474 23.88 -1.82 -9.20
CA SER A 474 24.00 -1.85 -10.66
C SER A 474 24.71 -3.11 -11.19
N ALA A 475 25.33 -3.91 -10.31
CA ALA A 475 26.08 -5.12 -10.67
C ALA A 475 25.21 -6.40 -10.71
N VAL A 476 23.88 -6.27 -10.57
CA VAL A 476 22.97 -7.42 -10.67
C VAL A 476 22.96 -8.02 -12.08
N PRO A 477 22.65 -9.33 -12.24
CA PRO A 477 22.48 -9.96 -13.55
C PRO A 477 21.53 -9.19 -14.45
N GLN A 478 21.93 -8.99 -15.70
CA GLN A 478 21.14 -8.28 -16.71
C GLN A 478 20.65 -9.25 -17.77
N TYR A 479 19.39 -9.13 -18.15
CA TYR A 479 18.75 -9.98 -19.14
C TYR A 479 18.35 -9.14 -20.35
N ALA A 480 19.02 -9.33 -21.47
CA ALA A 480 18.61 -8.74 -22.74
C ALA A 480 17.34 -9.43 -23.29
N TYR A 481 16.58 -8.74 -24.11
CA TYR A 481 15.57 -9.38 -24.93
C TYR A 481 16.26 -10.35 -25.91
N ASP A 482 16.04 -11.63 -25.71
CA ASP A 482 16.63 -12.71 -26.50
C ASP A 482 15.68 -13.94 -26.55
N PRO A 483 14.73 -13.95 -27.50
CA PRO A 483 13.82 -15.09 -27.65
C PRO A 483 14.51 -16.41 -27.96
N ALA A 484 15.70 -16.39 -28.58
CA ALA A 484 16.46 -17.63 -28.85
C ALA A 484 17.01 -18.21 -27.55
N ARG A 485 17.58 -17.36 -26.68
CA ARG A 485 18.02 -17.77 -25.35
C ARG A 485 16.85 -18.26 -24.50
N ALA A 486 15.70 -17.57 -24.56
CA ALA A 486 14.46 -18.00 -23.89
C ALA A 486 14.06 -19.43 -24.30
N ARG A 487 14.03 -19.73 -25.61
CA ARG A 487 13.75 -21.08 -26.11
C ARG A 487 14.78 -22.10 -25.64
N ALA A 488 16.06 -21.75 -25.65
CA ALA A 488 17.12 -22.64 -25.19
C ALA A 488 16.92 -23.01 -23.70
N LEU A 489 16.65 -22.04 -22.85
CA LEU A 489 16.38 -22.27 -21.42
C LEU A 489 15.14 -23.14 -21.19
N LEU A 490 14.07 -22.93 -21.95
CA LEU A 490 12.86 -23.77 -21.88
C LEU A 490 13.15 -25.19 -22.31
N LYS A 491 13.91 -25.38 -23.38
CA LYS A 491 14.33 -26.71 -23.86
C LYS A 491 15.19 -27.46 -22.84
N GLU A 492 16.09 -26.75 -22.13
CA GLU A 492 16.89 -27.32 -21.06
C GLU A 492 16.07 -27.96 -19.93
N ILE A 493 14.82 -27.53 -19.77
CA ILE A 493 13.87 -28.04 -18.76
C ILE A 493 12.74 -28.89 -19.36
N GLY A 494 12.89 -29.30 -20.62
CA GLY A 494 11.98 -30.19 -21.32
C GLY A 494 10.71 -29.53 -21.86
N ILE A 495 10.73 -28.20 -22.02
CA ILE A 495 9.63 -27.42 -22.63
C ILE A 495 10.03 -27.06 -24.07
N GLU A 496 9.34 -27.63 -25.05
CA GLU A 496 9.59 -27.42 -26.47
C GLU A 496 8.34 -27.71 -27.30
N ASP A 497 8.30 -27.21 -28.55
CA ASP A 497 7.27 -27.56 -29.53
C ASP A 497 7.55 -28.98 -30.05
N ARG A 498 6.76 -29.95 -29.59
CA ARG A 498 6.96 -31.39 -29.87
C ARG A 498 6.23 -31.88 -31.09
N ASN A 499 5.16 -31.21 -31.46
CA ASN A 499 4.29 -31.62 -32.56
C ASN A 499 4.44 -30.73 -33.80
N GLY A 500 5.20 -29.63 -33.70
CA GLY A 500 5.46 -28.70 -34.81
C GLY A 500 4.32 -27.71 -35.08
N ASP A 501 3.38 -27.52 -34.14
CA ASP A 501 2.23 -26.61 -34.32
C ASP A 501 2.54 -25.16 -33.89
N GLY A 502 3.73 -24.92 -33.39
CA GLY A 502 4.20 -23.60 -32.94
C GLY A 502 3.83 -23.31 -31.47
N THR A 503 3.23 -24.25 -30.74
CA THR A 503 2.99 -24.15 -29.31
C THR A 503 4.02 -24.97 -28.51
N LEU A 504 4.24 -24.55 -27.27
CA LEU A 504 5.19 -25.26 -26.39
C LEU A 504 4.46 -26.19 -25.43
N GLU A 505 4.99 -27.42 -25.29
CA GLU A 505 4.54 -28.39 -24.31
C GLU A 505 5.67 -28.76 -23.35
N ASP A 506 5.28 -29.19 -22.13
CA ASP A 506 6.20 -29.82 -21.20
C ASP A 506 6.48 -31.28 -21.57
N ALA A 507 7.39 -31.93 -20.83
CA ALA A 507 7.78 -33.32 -21.06
C ALA A 507 6.61 -34.33 -20.92
N GLN A 508 5.50 -33.92 -20.34
CA GLN A 508 4.26 -34.71 -20.19
C GLN A 508 3.21 -34.37 -21.25
N GLY A 509 3.51 -33.52 -22.23
CA GLY A 509 2.60 -33.07 -23.29
C GLY A 509 1.57 -32.02 -22.84
N ASN A 510 1.76 -31.36 -21.70
CA ASN A 510 0.88 -30.28 -21.30
C ASN A 510 1.27 -28.99 -22.00
N LEU A 511 0.31 -28.32 -22.61
CA LEU A 511 0.50 -26.98 -23.19
C LEU A 511 0.94 -25.99 -22.11
N ILE A 512 1.90 -25.14 -22.43
CA ILE A 512 2.34 -24.07 -21.56
C ILE A 512 1.30 -22.93 -21.62
N GLU A 513 0.38 -22.95 -20.68
CA GLU A 513 -0.73 -22.02 -20.60
C GLU A 513 -0.94 -21.53 -19.15
N PHE A 514 -1.10 -20.20 -18.97
CA PHE A 514 -1.41 -19.60 -17.66
C PHE A 514 -2.12 -18.26 -17.81
N GLU A 515 -2.74 -17.79 -16.70
CA GLU A 515 -3.44 -16.52 -16.62
C GLU A 515 -2.54 -15.42 -16.06
N LEU A 516 -2.64 -14.21 -16.64
CA LEU A 516 -2.03 -12.99 -16.11
C LEU A 516 -3.13 -12.02 -15.71
N ASN A 517 -3.17 -11.65 -14.42
CA ASN A 517 -4.07 -10.63 -13.92
C ASN A 517 -3.34 -9.29 -13.73
N THR A 518 -4.06 -8.19 -13.94
CA THR A 518 -3.71 -6.84 -13.48
C THR A 518 -4.99 -6.07 -13.15
N ASN A 519 -4.88 -4.90 -12.54
CA ASN A 519 -6.05 -4.08 -12.25
C ASN A 519 -6.57 -3.35 -13.50
N VAL A 520 -7.87 -3.40 -13.70
CA VAL A 520 -8.58 -2.60 -14.71
C VAL A 520 -8.40 -1.10 -14.43
N GLY A 521 -8.40 -0.27 -15.48
CA GLY A 521 -8.28 1.19 -15.39
C GLY A 521 -6.84 1.72 -15.33
N ASN A 522 -5.84 0.85 -15.12
CA ASN A 522 -4.45 1.22 -15.31
C ASN A 522 -4.02 0.95 -16.76
N ASN A 523 -4.31 1.91 -17.63
CA ASN A 523 -4.10 1.79 -19.07
C ASN A 523 -2.65 1.47 -19.47
N VAL A 524 -1.67 1.85 -18.65
CA VAL A 524 -0.25 1.56 -18.88
C VAL A 524 0.02 0.08 -18.63
N ARG A 525 -0.41 -0.46 -17.48
CA ARG A 525 -0.24 -1.88 -17.15
C ARG A 525 -0.98 -2.80 -18.11
N GLU A 526 -2.20 -2.42 -18.50
CA GLU A 526 -2.97 -3.19 -19.47
C GLU A 526 -2.23 -3.30 -20.81
N LYS A 527 -1.66 -2.18 -21.31
CA LYS A 527 -0.81 -2.19 -22.51
C LYS A 527 0.43 -3.07 -22.33
N VAL A 528 1.12 -2.99 -21.18
CA VAL A 528 2.28 -3.85 -20.88
C VAL A 528 1.87 -5.32 -20.88
N ALA A 529 0.74 -5.68 -20.25
CA ALA A 529 0.24 -7.05 -20.23
C ALA A 529 -0.04 -7.60 -21.63
N ILE A 530 -0.63 -6.78 -22.51
CA ILE A 530 -0.86 -7.13 -23.92
C ILE A 530 0.45 -7.35 -24.68
N PHE A 531 1.48 -6.54 -24.42
CA PHE A 531 2.82 -6.74 -24.99
C PHE A 531 3.42 -8.06 -24.53
N VAL A 532 3.40 -8.33 -23.21
CA VAL A 532 3.87 -9.59 -22.65
C VAL A 532 3.13 -10.77 -23.28
N GLN A 533 1.81 -10.70 -23.40
CA GLN A 533 0.99 -11.73 -24.06
C GLN A 533 1.43 -11.96 -25.52
N SER A 534 1.65 -10.89 -26.26
CA SER A 534 2.10 -10.96 -27.64
C SER A 534 3.49 -11.62 -27.78
N ASP A 535 4.42 -11.25 -26.92
CA ASP A 535 5.79 -11.78 -26.96
C ASP A 535 5.84 -13.26 -26.55
N LEU A 536 5.09 -13.65 -25.51
CA LEU A 536 5.00 -15.04 -25.10
C LEU A 536 4.31 -15.92 -26.17
N LYS A 537 3.31 -15.35 -26.88
CA LYS A 537 2.68 -16.03 -28.01
C LYS A 537 3.69 -16.32 -29.14
N LYS A 538 4.61 -15.39 -29.47
CA LYS A 538 5.68 -15.59 -30.45
C LYS A 538 6.64 -16.71 -30.01
N LEU A 539 6.78 -16.92 -28.70
CA LEU A 539 7.58 -17.99 -28.15
C LEU A 539 6.87 -19.36 -28.21
N GLY A 540 5.54 -19.37 -28.36
CA GLY A 540 4.69 -20.57 -28.33
C GLY A 540 3.98 -20.80 -26.99
N ILE A 541 3.99 -19.82 -26.12
CA ILE A 541 3.33 -19.86 -24.81
C ILE A 541 1.97 -19.16 -24.88
N LYS A 542 0.93 -19.81 -24.35
CA LYS A 542 -0.41 -19.23 -24.28
C LYS A 542 -0.60 -18.48 -22.96
N LEU A 543 -0.56 -17.15 -23.01
CA LEU A 543 -0.89 -16.28 -21.89
C LEU A 543 -2.33 -15.76 -22.03
N ASN A 544 -3.17 -16.01 -21.02
CA ASN A 544 -4.53 -15.51 -20.95
C ASN A 544 -4.54 -14.23 -20.10
N PHE A 545 -4.51 -13.07 -20.74
CA PHE A 545 -4.59 -11.79 -20.05
C PHE A 545 -6.03 -11.53 -19.59
N ARG A 546 -6.20 -11.23 -18.28
CA ARG A 546 -7.49 -10.95 -17.67
C ARG A 546 -7.37 -9.81 -16.66
N PRO A 547 -7.75 -8.57 -17.02
CA PRO A 547 -7.84 -7.46 -16.07
C PRO A 547 -9.01 -7.68 -15.10
N VAL A 548 -8.82 -7.29 -13.84
CA VAL A 548 -9.82 -7.42 -12.76
C VAL A 548 -9.90 -6.11 -11.98
N ASP A 549 -10.99 -5.88 -11.25
CA ASP A 549 -11.10 -4.75 -10.32
C ASP A 549 -9.95 -4.74 -9.31
N PHE A 550 -9.48 -3.54 -8.93
CA PHE A 550 -8.31 -3.42 -8.04
C PHE A 550 -8.53 -4.11 -6.69
N ASN A 551 -9.71 -3.94 -6.09
CA ASN A 551 -10.01 -4.55 -4.79
C ASN A 551 -10.12 -6.08 -4.90
N ALA A 552 -10.67 -6.58 -6.02
CA ALA A 552 -10.68 -8.02 -6.31
C ALA A 552 -9.27 -8.56 -6.54
N LEU A 553 -8.38 -7.79 -7.18
CA LEU A 553 -6.97 -8.16 -7.34
C LEU A 553 -6.25 -8.26 -5.99
N VAL A 554 -6.45 -7.27 -5.10
CA VAL A 554 -5.91 -7.29 -3.75
C VAL A 554 -6.41 -8.51 -2.97
N THR A 555 -7.71 -8.84 -3.08
CA THR A 555 -8.26 -10.06 -2.47
C THR A 555 -7.60 -11.34 -3.01
N LYS A 556 -7.29 -11.39 -4.31
CA LYS A 556 -6.53 -12.52 -4.89
C LYS A 556 -5.13 -12.64 -4.29
N ILE A 557 -4.45 -11.52 -4.01
CA ILE A 557 -3.08 -11.48 -3.49
C ILE A 557 -3.04 -11.81 -1.98
N ASP A 558 -3.96 -11.24 -1.19
CA ASP A 558 -3.84 -11.22 0.28
C ASP A 558 -4.70 -12.27 0.97
N ASP A 559 -5.73 -12.80 0.31
CA ASP A 559 -6.72 -13.66 0.96
C ASP A 559 -6.96 -14.98 0.24
N THR A 560 -7.31 -14.95 -1.04
CA THR A 560 -7.67 -16.18 -1.76
C THR A 560 -6.47 -16.86 -2.39
N PHE A 561 -5.41 -16.14 -2.72
CA PHE A 561 -4.20 -16.61 -3.43
C PHE A 561 -4.51 -17.33 -4.75
N ASP A 562 -5.66 -17.00 -5.36
CA ASP A 562 -6.18 -17.65 -6.56
C ASP A 562 -5.73 -16.89 -7.81
N TYR A 563 -4.48 -17.11 -8.21
CA TYR A 563 -3.88 -16.56 -9.42
C TYR A 563 -2.72 -17.44 -9.91
N ASP A 564 -2.45 -17.40 -11.19
CA ASP A 564 -1.23 -17.98 -11.78
C ASP A 564 -0.10 -16.95 -11.80
N CYS A 565 -0.38 -15.77 -12.34
CA CYS A 565 0.58 -14.69 -12.51
C CYS A 565 -0.10 -13.32 -12.35
N ILE A 566 0.59 -12.38 -11.72
CA ILE A 566 0.11 -11.01 -11.53
C ILE A 566 1.13 -10.02 -12.05
N LEU A 567 0.68 -9.01 -12.81
CA LEU A 567 1.42 -7.82 -13.17
C LEU A 567 0.96 -6.65 -12.31
N LEU A 568 1.85 -6.15 -11.47
CA LEU A 568 1.55 -5.02 -10.58
C LEU A 568 2.81 -4.18 -10.36
N GLY A 569 2.66 -3.04 -9.71
CA GLY A 569 3.78 -2.22 -9.23
C GLY A 569 3.72 -2.08 -7.72
N LEU A 570 4.88 -2.06 -7.09
CA LEU A 570 5.04 -1.64 -5.71
C LEU A 570 5.48 -0.18 -5.70
N GLY A 571 4.63 0.65 -5.12
CA GLY A 571 4.94 2.05 -4.84
C GLY A 571 5.05 2.28 -3.33
N GLY A 572 5.65 3.41 -2.94
CA GLY A 572 5.78 3.78 -1.54
C GLY A 572 6.81 2.95 -0.77
N GLY A 573 6.78 3.07 0.54
CA GLY A 573 7.82 2.55 1.43
C GLY A 573 9.01 3.54 1.49
N GLY A 574 9.77 3.50 2.57
CA GLY A 574 10.97 4.32 2.71
C GLY A 574 12.05 4.00 1.68
N THR A 575 13.10 4.77 1.68
CA THR A 575 14.29 4.53 0.83
C THR A 575 15.12 3.36 1.37
N ASP A 576 15.00 3.05 2.65
CA ASP A 576 15.75 2.00 3.34
C ASP A 576 15.24 0.58 3.02
N PRO A 577 16.11 -0.44 2.91
CA PRO A 577 15.74 -1.84 2.66
C PRO A 577 14.72 -2.44 3.64
N ALA A 578 14.65 -1.92 4.86
CA ALA A 578 13.68 -2.38 5.85
C ALA A 578 12.22 -2.25 5.36
N SER A 579 11.92 -1.27 4.47
CA SER A 579 10.61 -1.14 3.83
C SER A 579 10.17 -2.35 3.04
N SER A 580 11.11 -3.22 2.67
CA SER A 580 10.86 -4.39 1.83
C SER A 580 10.82 -5.71 2.62
N LEU A 581 10.93 -5.67 3.95
CA LEU A 581 10.94 -6.88 4.80
C LEU A 581 9.74 -7.79 4.56
N ASN A 582 8.54 -7.22 4.55
CA ASN A 582 7.30 -7.98 4.34
C ASN A 582 7.20 -8.65 2.97
N VAL A 583 7.90 -8.11 1.97
CA VAL A 583 7.94 -8.69 0.61
C VAL A 583 9.03 -9.74 0.49
N LEU A 584 10.22 -9.46 1.04
CA LEU A 584 11.42 -10.25 0.76
C LEU A 584 11.63 -11.41 1.73
N LYS A 585 11.21 -11.27 2.99
CA LYS A 585 11.29 -12.38 3.94
C LYS A 585 10.19 -13.41 3.71
N SER A 586 10.56 -14.67 3.85
CA SER A 586 9.63 -15.81 3.64
C SER A 586 8.37 -15.73 4.50
N ASP A 587 8.50 -15.29 5.77
CA ASP A 587 7.40 -15.14 6.71
C ASP A 587 6.69 -13.78 6.64
N GLY A 588 7.05 -12.94 5.66
CA GLY A 588 6.48 -11.61 5.48
C GLY A 588 5.02 -11.66 4.99
N PHE A 589 4.21 -10.72 5.47
CA PHE A 589 2.78 -10.69 5.15
C PHE A 589 2.50 -10.55 3.64
N THR A 590 3.35 -9.81 2.92
CA THR A 590 3.25 -9.56 1.48
C THR A 590 4.31 -10.28 0.67
N HIS A 591 4.67 -11.49 1.08
CA HIS A 591 5.61 -12.36 0.34
C HIS A 591 4.93 -12.90 -0.94
N PHE A 592 4.84 -12.05 -1.96
CA PHE A 592 3.89 -12.18 -3.08
C PHE A 592 4.03 -13.46 -3.91
N TRP A 593 5.22 -13.99 -4.09
CA TRP A 593 5.40 -15.21 -4.90
C TRP A 593 5.03 -16.48 -4.13
N PHE A 594 5.06 -16.43 -2.77
CA PHE A 594 4.62 -17.55 -1.93
C PHE A 594 3.88 -17.03 -0.68
N PRO A 595 2.67 -16.48 -0.83
CA PRO A 595 1.91 -15.96 0.30
C PRO A 595 1.73 -16.99 1.42
N MET A 596 1.71 -16.52 2.68
CA MET A 596 1.55 -17.34 3.89
C MET A 596 2.64 -18.42 4.08
N GLN A 597 3.81 -18.22 3.53
CA GLN A 597 4.97 -19.06 3.77
C GLN A 597 5.42 -18.91 5.23
N LYS A 598 5.51 -20.02 5.96
CA LYS A 598 5.90 -19.98 7.39
C LYS A 598 7.43 -20.09 7.58
N ARG A 599 8.14 -20.57 6.58
CA ARG A 599 9.59 -20.75 6.53
C ARG A 599 10.05 -20.92 5.08
N PRO A 600 11.29 -20.57 4.76
CA PRO A 600 11.79 -20.63 3.40
C PRO A 600 11.62 -22.03 2.79
N ALA A 601 11.12 -22.08 1.56
CA ALA A 601 10.95 -23.31 0.78
C ALA A 601 12.22 -23.68 0.03
N THR A 602 13.12 -22.71 -0.17
CA THR A 602 14.36 -22.87 -0.94
C THR A 602 15.59 -22.38 -0.18
N ALA A 603 16.77 -22.81 -0.59
CA ALA A 603 18.03 -22.35 0.01
C ALA A 603 18.28 -20.85 -0.25
N TRP A 604 17.86 -20.33 -1.41
CA TRP A 604 18.04 -18.92 -1.73
C TRP A 604 17.10 -18.02 -0.88
N GLU A 605 15.86 -18.44 -0.62
CA GLU A 605 14.96 -17.73 0.31
C GLU A 605 15.54 -17.71 1.72
N ALA A 606 16.03 -18.85 2.22
CA ALA A 606 16.69 -18.91 3.52
C ALA A 606 17.91 -17.96 3.61
N ARG A 607 18.66 -17.80 2.51
CA ARG A 607 19.77 -16.85 2.44
C ARG A 607 19.27 -15.41 2.46
N VAL A 608 18.22 -15.10 1.69
CA VAL A 608 17.58 -13.76 1.71
C VAL A 608 17.07 -13.42 3.10
N ASP A 609 16.35 -14.35 3.77
CA ASP A 609 15.87 -14.14 5.15
C ASP A 609 17.00 -13.78 6.11
N LYS A 610 18.12 -14.53 6.04
CA LYS A 610 19.28 -14.26 6.86
C LYS A 610 19.89 -12.89 6.58
N LEU A 611 20.11 -12.56 5.30
CA LEU A 611 20.71 -11.28 4.89
C LEU A 611 19.80 -10.09 5.28
N MET A 612 18.49 -10.23 5.12
CA MET A 612 17.53 -9.20 5.51
C MET A 612 17.50 -8.97 7.03
N ASN A 613 17.67 -10.02 7.82
CA ASN A 613 17.80 -9.91 9.27
C ASN A 613 19.16 -9.30 9.67
N ASP A 614 20.25 -9.74 9.07
CA ASP A 614 21.61 -9.26 9.39
C ASP A 614 21.75 -7.76 9.07
N GLN A 615 21.21 -7.29 7.91
CA GLN A 615 21.29 -5.88 7.55
C GLN A 615 20.53 -4.98 8.54
N LEU A 616 19.45 -5.44 9.18
CA LEU A 616 18.75 -4.69 10.20
C LEU A 616 19.59 -4.45 11.44
N LYS A 617 20.49 -5.38 11.78
CA LYS A 617 21.36 -5.35 12.97
C LYS A 617 22.70 -4.66 12.70
N THR A 618 22.96 -4.24 11.47
CA THR A 618 24.23 -3.66 11.04
C THR A 618 24.11 -2.14 10.97
N LEU A 619 24.87 -1.40 11.80
CA LEU A 619 24.82 0.08 11.86
C LEU A 619 25.65 0.76 10.76
N LYS A 620 26.79 0.15 10.38
CA LYS A 620 27.67 0.73 9.37
C LYS A 620 27.06 0.57 7.97
N PHE A 621 26.89 1.69 7.29
CA PHE A 621 26.23 1.75 6.00
C PHE A 621 26.86 0.81 4.94
N GLU A 622 28.18 0.82 4.80
CA GLU A 622 28.86 0.01 3.77
C GLU A 622 28.71 -1.49 4.01
N GLU A 623 28.81 -1.93 5.26
CA GLU A 623 28.57 -3.33 5.64
C GLU A 623 27.11 -3.71 5.40
N ARG A 624 26.18 -2.84 5.77
CA ARG A 624 24.76 -3.02 5.57
C ARG A 624 24.40 -3.06 4.08
N LYS A 625 25.01 -2.16 3.29
CA LYS A 625 24.82 -2.13 1.84
C LYS A 625 25.31 -3.42 1.18
N ALA A 626 26.46 -3.93 1.57
CA ALA A 626 27.00 -5.19 1.02
C ALA A 626 26.07 -6.39 1.24
N LEU A 627 25.45 -6.50 2.43
CA LEU A 627 24.44 -7.52 2.73
C LEU A 627 23.23 -7.38 1.80
N TYR A 628 22.75 -6.16 1.61
CA TYR A 628 21.59 -5.91 0.75
C TYR A 628 21.90 -6.01 -0.75
N ASP A 629 23.11 -5.72 -1.18
CA ASP A 629 23.57 -5.93 -2.56
C ASP A 629 23.57 -7.45 -2.91
N GLU A 630 23.92 -8.32 -1.96
CA GLU A 630 23.78 -9.76 -2.12
C GLU A 630 22.32 -10.18 -2.27
N VAL A 631 21.39 -9.61 -1.46
CA VAL A 631 19.95 -9.85 -1.62
C VAL A 631 19.50 -9.49 -3.03
N GLN A 632 19.84 -8.30 -3.53
CA GLN A 632 19.47 -7.88 -4.89
C GLN A 632 20.03 -8.81 -5.96
N SER A 633 21.24 -9.31 -5.78
CA SER A 633 21.89 -10.25 -6.71
C SER A 633 21.16 -11.60 -6.73
N ILE A 634 20.76 -12.11 -5.57
CA ILE A 634 19.97 -13.35 -5.46
C ILE A 634 18.61 -13.16 -6.15
N LEU A 635 17.90 -12.08 -5.85
CA LEU A 635 16.59 -11.82 -6.46
C LEU A 635 16.66 -11.66 -7.98
N SER A 636 17.73 -11.06 -8.50
CA SER A 636 17.93 -10.93 -9.94
C SER A 636 18.39 -12.23 -10.61
N THR A 637 18.98 -13.19 -9.87
CA THR A 637 19.36 -14.50 -10.36
C THR A 637 18.18 -15.46 -10.37
N GLU A 638 17.46 -15.52 -9.25
CA GLU A 638 16.35 -16.46 -9.05
C GLU A 638 15.04 -15.98 -9.67
N LEU A 639 14.93 -14.69 -9.92
CA LEU A 639 13.78 -14.03 -10.56
C LEU A 639 12.41 -14.43 -9.96
N PRO A 640 12.18 -14.28 -8.65
CA PRO A 640 10.82 -14.37 -8.13
C PRO A 640 9.92 -13.29 -8.74
N PHE A 641 10.52 -12.17 -9.17
CA PHE A 641 9.92 -11.12 -9.96
C PHE A 641 10.53 -11.03 -11.35
N ILE A 642 9.71 -10.93 -12.37
CA ILE A 642 10.12 -10.65 -13.74
C ILE A 642 10.04 -9.16 -13.95
N TYR A 643 11.19 -8.50 -14.00
CA TYR A 643 11.30 -7.03 -14.04
C TYR A 643 10.92 -6.49 -15.42
N THR A 644 10.15 -5.42 -15.42
CA THR A 644 9.77 -4.73 -16.67
C THR A 644 10.63 -3.50 -16.87
N VAL A 645 10.13 -2.33 -16.52
CA VAL A 645 10.81 -1.06 -16.75
C VAL A 645 10.70 -0.15 -15.52
N ALA A 646 11.64 0.77 -15.37
CA ALA A 646 11.61 1.87 -14.42
C ALA A 646 11.23 3.14 -15.18
N GLN A 647 10.00 3.63 -14.97
CA GLN A 647 9.47 4.77 -15.70
C GLN A 647 10.03 6.10 -15.21
N HIS A 648 10.13 7.09 -16.11
CA HIS A 648 10.30 8.48 -15.73
C HIS A 648 8.98 9.02 -15.20
N ASN A 649 9.06 9.80 -14.14
CA ASN A 649 7.92 10.37 -13.46
C ASN A 649 7.79 11.86 -13.72
N PHE A 650 6.55 12.28 -13.94
CA PHE A 650 6.20 13.66 -14.19
C PHE A 650 5.04 14.06 -13.31
N ALA A 651 5.06 15.28 -12.81
CA ALA A 651 3.96 15.83 -12.03
C ALA A 651 3.58 17.20 -12.60
N ALA A 652 2.30 17.52 -12.58
CA ALA A 652 1.81 18.80 -13.02
C ALA A 652 0.93 19.44 -11.92
N TYR A 653 1.02 20.77 -11.80
CA TYR A 653 0.26 21.51 -10.82
C TYR A 653 -0.01 22.95 -11.28
N ARG A 654 -1.05 23.56 -10.76
CA ARG A 654 -1.43 24.94 -11.07
C ARG A 654 -0.29 25.94 -10.80
N ALA A 655 -0.12 26.92 -11.66
CA ALA A 655 1.05 27.82 -11.63
C ALA A 655 1.12 28.73 -10.39
N ASP A 656 -0.01 29.03 -9.77
CA ASP A 656 -0.14 29.91 -8.60
C ASP A 656 -0.02 29.15 -7.25
N LEU A 657 0.37 27.86 -7.27
CA LEU A 657 0.66 27.12 -6.05
C LEU A 657 2.03 27.52 -5.49
N GLY A 658 2.09 27.82 -4.19
CA GLY A 658 3.32 28.17 -3.46
C GLY A 658 3.81 27.01 -2.59
N ASN A 659 5.09 27.04 -2.22
CA ASN A 659 5.80 26.02 -1.41
C ASN A 659 5.85 24.62 -2.04
N VAL A 660 5.66 24.52 -3.33
CA VAL A 660 5.76 23.23 -4.03
C VAL A 660 7.21 22.79 -4.07
N ARG A 661 7.49 21.61 -3.53
CA ARG A 661 8.81 20.98 -3.49
C ARG A 661 8.73 19.55 -4.09
N PRO A 662 8.64 19.42 -5.43
CA PRO A 662 8.40 18.13 -6.04
C PRO A 662 9.55 17.16 -5.79
N THR A 663 9.21 15.89 -5.57
CA THR A 663 10.20 14.82 -5.41
C THR A 663 9.73 13.54 -6.10
N VAL A 664 10.67 12.78 -6.62
CA VAL A 664 10.41 11.47 -7.21
C VAL A 664 10.34 10.36 -6.15
N LEU A 665 10.95 10.58 -4.98
CA LEU A 665 11.09 9.56 -3.94
C LEU A 665 9.78 9.28 -3.20
N SER A 666 8.85 10.24 -3.19
CA SER A 666 7.52 10.05 -2.63
C SER A 666 6.50 9.74 -3.73
N SER A 667 5.53 8.87 -3.47
CA SER A 667 4.36 8.70 -4.33
C SER A 667 3.50 9.97 -4.39
N TYR A 668 3.60 10.82 -3.37
CA TYR A 668 2.95 12.13 -3.27
C TYR A 668 3.90 13.22 -3.78
N ARG A 669 4.19 13.21 -5.07
CA ARG A 669 5.29 14.00 -5.68
C ARG A 669 5.19 15.50 -5.43
N VAL A 670 3.98 16.03 -5.39
CA VAL A 670 3.67 17.45 -5.18
C VAL A 670 3.10 17.70 -3.78
N THR A 671 2.31 16.75 -3.26
CA THR A 671 1.53 16.92 -2.04
C THR A 671 2.16 16.29 -0.79
N TRP A 672 3.41 15.83 -0.83
CA TRP A 672 4.08 15.27 0.34
C TRP A 672 4.21 16.26 1.51
N ASN A 673 4.27 17.56 1.21
CA ASN A 673 4.25 18.67 2.16
C ASN A 673 2.96 19.51 2.05
N ALA A 674 1.82 18.83 1.95
CA ALA A 674 0.50 19.45 1.68
C ALA A 674 0.12 20.55 2.68
N GLU A 675 0.60 20.48 3.92
CA GLU A 675 0.35 21.46 4.97
C GLU A 675 1.03 22.81 4.69
N GLU A 676 2.11 22.83 3.89
CA GLU A 676 2.85 24.03 3.53
C GLU A 676 2.34 24.70 2.25
N LEU A 677 1.54 24.00 1.45
CA LEU A 677 1.04 24.51 0.18
C LEU A 677 0.06 25.66 0.39
N TYR A 678 0.16 26.69 -0.44
CA TYR A 678 -0.76 27.83 -0.42
C TYR A 678 -1.02 28.37 -1.83
N LEU A 679 -2.11 29.08 -2.00
CA LEU A 679 -2.41 29.78 -3.25
C LEU A 679 -1.84 31.19 -3.20
N LYS A 680 -0.98 31.53 -4.15
CA LYS A 680 -0.44 32.89 -4.33
C LYS A 680 -1.60 33.82 -4.68
N LYS A 681 -1.70 34.95 -4.03
CA LYS A 681 -2.66 35.98 -4.44
C LYS A 681 -2.29 36.47 -5.83
N LYS A 682 -3.28 36.55 -6.71
CA LYS A 682 -3.14 37.18 -8.02
C LYS A 682 -2.85 38.66 -7.90
#